data_90e1a94daa9520afe1ee2e8d9193598c
#
_entry.id   90e1a94daa9520afe1ee2e8d9193598c
#
_cell.length_a   1.000
_cell.length_b   1.000
_cell.length_c   1.000
_cell.angle_alpha   90.00
_cell.angle_beta   90.00
_cell.angle_gamma   90.00
#
_symmetry.space_group_name_H-M   'P 1'
#
loop_
_entity.id
_entity.type
_entity.pdbx_description
1 polymer ?
#
loop_
_entity_poly.entity_id
_entity_poly.type
_entity_poly.pdbx_seq_one_letter_code
_entity_poly.pdbx_strand_id
1 'polypeptide(L)'
;PQSLSGVLLESSHLKLHRLPFGELARNGYKDLIIAINPGVPENPKIIENIKQMVTEASVYLFDATYRRAYFSDVKILLPITWPPDIKYEIPTLETYEKASVIIADPHVKYGDDPYTLQYGGCGEKGRYIHLTPNFMMHDMVALYGPRSRVFVHEWAHLQWGVFDEYNDLEPFYISQNSTLEATRCSEDIKGKICKGSGCSSCIIDTNTGLPEPDCAFFPDKKQSGSASIMYLQGLPDVVHFCNNETHNSDAPNMQNRMCESRSTWDVIINSEDMKNKLPANPSVSPNKPSFTLLQAKDRALCLVLDVSGSMASENRLDRLRQAAEIFLRQIIEMGSHVGIVTFESAGHIKKHLTIIENNSVRDDLVAALPTGTNGGTNVCAGVDIAFQVRPQTVHGTKGAEVVLLTDGEDDKIRNCFVKVKNSGAVIHTIALGPSAAKELETLSTMTGGLQFSATDNLEVNGLIDTFTGLVSGNGDLTQQAIQLESTGKTVNGKGWFNGTVFIDQTVGNDTFFVITWVTTTIPAIFVHDPNGMIYETVDFKISNVLRTARLQINGTAQPGAWNYNIQNENSGSQVITITATSRAADPKVPPVIVYAYMSKKDTSLPGPMTVYAEVSHGFLPVLFANVTAVVERPSGDPVNLDLLDNGSGADIISHDGIYSRYFTNFSGTGRYNLKVHVQGKEGTMKIAMRRGSYAMYIPGYIENGEIHANPTKPPVGEGDLQPQIGSFSRAKSGGAISLSGNAGGSIDFPPCKITDLKAKFVEDEIHLEWTAPGDNLDQGAAFRYELRMSYSLSELRDQFSSAIEVDLSRLRPHPYGNTEVIQFTPRNIEIQNQTTLYFGIVTHGNSKQPSELSNLARASLILPFAPPVPPVPPVLPGDPIEYPHGVNIAGIMLIVAGAVILVCLIAGVSACSMKRRTFKPRTFILQ
;
A
#
# COMPACT_ATOMS: atom_id res chain seq x y z
N PRO A 1 -33.61 -5.70 49.30
CA PRO A 1 -33.47 -6.27 48.01
C PRO A 1 -33.98 -5.33 46.95
N GLN A 2 -33.14 -4.44 46.47
CA GLN A 2 -33.38 -3.63 45.31
C GLN A 2 -32.14 -3.72 44.42
N SER A 3 -32.30 -4.34 43.26
CA SER A 3 -31.34 -4.53 42.23
C SER A 3 -30.90 -3.19 41.64
N LEU A 4 -29.68 -2.81 41.78
CA LEU A 4 -29.01 -1.79 40.98
C LEU A 4 -28.59 -2.45 39.66
N SER A 5 -29.31 -2.13 38.60
CA SER A 5 -28.91 -2.42 37.24
C SER A 5 -27.67 -1.56 36.85
N GLY A 6 -26.53 -2.16 36.92
CA GLY A 6 -25.30 -1.60 36.36
C GLY A 6 -25.39 -1.56 34.83
N VAL A 7 -25.40 -0.36 34.29
CA VAL A 7 -25.15 -0.15 32.86
C VAL A 7 -23.68 -0.51 32.62
N LEU A 8 -23.44 -1.70 32.07
CA LEU A 8 -22.20 -2.07 31.48
C LEU A 8 -21.96 -1.15 30.28
N LEU A 9 -21.12 -0.14 30.48
CA LEU A 9 -20.41 0.53 29.38
C LEU A 9 -19.49 -0.52 28.75
N GLU A 10 -19.96 -1.15 27.68
CA GLU A 10 -19.06 -1.86 26.79
C GLU A 10 -17.98 -0.88 26.35
N SER A 11 -16.75 -1.18 26.73
CA SER A 11 -15.55 -0.54 26.22
C SER A 11 -15.44 -0.91 24.74
N SER A 12 -16.02 -0.07 23.87
CA SER A 12 -15.75 -0.13 22.44
C SER A 12 -14.26 0.15 22.24
N HIS A 13 -13.48 -0.88 22.00
CA HIS A 13 -12.09 -0.76 21.59
C HIS A 13 -12.00 0.10 20.34
N LEU A 14 -11.40 1.27 20.50
CA LEU A 14 -11.12 2.23 19.44
C LEU A 14 -10.17 1.59 18.41
N LYS A 15 -10.73 1.12 17.29
CA LYS A 15 -9.93 0.83 16.10
C LYS A 15 -9.51 2.15 15.46
N LEU A 16 -8.24 2.49 15.61
CA LEU A 16 -7.65 3.68 15.03
C LEU A 16 -7.62 3.58 13.49
N HIS A 17 -8.09 4.63 12.85
CA HIS A 17 -7.95 5.03 11.45
C HIS A 17 -8.90 4.47 10.39
N ARG A 18 -10.09 3.97 10.76
CA ARG A 18 -11.26 4.08 9.86
C ARG A 18 -12.51 4.21 10.71
N LEU A 19 -13.30 5.24 10.45
CA LEU A 19 -14.73 5.14 10.72
C LEU A 19 -15.18 3.84 10.06
N PRO A 20 -16.07 3.05 10.68
CA PRO A 20 -16.54 1.79 10.10
C PRO A 20 -17.50 2.07 8.94
N PHE A 21 -16.98 2.61 7.83
CA PHE A 21 -17.68 2.59 6.57
C PHE A 21 -17.77 1.14 6.13
N GLY A 22 -18.99 0.67 5.87
CA GLY A 22 -19.26 -0.74 5.63
C GLY A 22 -19.40 -1.58 6.91
N GLU A 23 -19.95 -1.02 8.00
CA GLU A 23 -20.33 -1.79 9.18
C GLU A 23 -21.49 -2.74 8.89
N LEU A 24 -21.33 -4.01 9.25
CA LEU A 24 -22.38 -5.02 9.10
C LEU A 24 -23.38 -4.95 10.25
N ALA A 25 -24.48 -4.22 10.06
CA ALA A 25 -25.57 -4.09 11.02
C ALA A 25 -26.80 -4.88 10.54
N ARG A 26 -27.30 -5.84 11.35
CA ARG A 26 -28.46 -6.68 11.02
C ARG A 26 -28.38 -7.31 9.60
N ASN A 27 -27.24 -7.91 9.28
CA ASN A 27 -26.92 -8.51 7.97
C ASN A 27 -26.79 -7.52 6.79
N GLY A 28 -26.93 -6.21 6.98
CA GLY A 28 -26.75 -5.19 5.96
C GLY A 28 -25.48 -4.36 6.19
N TYR A 29 -24.59 -4.25 5.17
CA TYR A 29 -23.50 -3.28 5.17
C TYR A 29 -24.05 -1.88 4.97
N LYS A 30 -23.69 -0.98 5.87
CA LYS A 30 -24.11 0.43 5.85
C LYS A 30 -22.93 1.34 5.55
N ASP A 31 -23.28 2.55 5.11
CA ASP A 31 -22.31 3.63 4.88
C ASP A 31 -21.19 3.26 3.90
N LEU A 32 -21.47 2.41 2.89
CA LEU A 32 -20.52 2.12 1.83
C LEU A 32 -20.30 3.38 0.97
N ILE A 33 -19.08 3.88 0.93
CA ILE A 33 -18.71 5.06 0.13
C ILE A 33 -18.09 4.62 -1.21
N ILE A 34 -18.72 5.08 -2.30
CA ILE A 34 -18.20 4.95 -3.65
C ILE A 34 -17.89 6.37 -4.16
N ALA A 35 -16.61 6.69 -4.40
CA ALA A 35 -16.20 8.01 -4.84
C ALA A 35 -15.80 8.01 -6.32
N ILE A 36 -16.23 9.02 -7.04
CA ILE A 36 -15.79 9.28 -8.40
C ILE A 36 -14.65 10.31 -8.35
N ASN A 37 -13.54 10.01 -9.04
CA ASN A 37 -12.36 10.88 -9.06
C ASN A 37 -12.65 12.21 -9.78
N PRO A 38 -12.13 13.35 -9.29
CA PRO A 38 -12.30 14.66 -9.94
C PRO A 38 -11.84 14.75 -11.40
N GLY A 39 -10.91 13.90 -11.82
CA GLY A 39 -10.47 13.81 -13.21
C GLY A 39 -11.47 13.13 -14.16
N VAL A 40 -12.47 12.41 -13.63
CA VAL A 40 -13.48 11.73 -14.45
C VAL A 40 -14.50 12.75 -14.97
N PRO A 41 -14.70 12.87 -16.30
CA PRO A 41 -15.70 13.76 -16.87
C PRO A 41 -17.12 13.42 -16.41
N GLU A 42 -17.98 14.44 -16.34
CA GLU A 42 -19.37 14.21 -15.98
C GLU A 42 -20.05 13.21 -16.91
N ASN A 43 -20.60 12.16 -16.31
CA ASN A 43 -21.41 11.18 -17.01
C ASN A 43 -22.46 10.56 -16.05
N PRO A 44 -23.70 10.99 -16.08
CA PRO A 44 -24.76 10.47 -15.20
C PRO A 44 -24.98 8.96 -15.32
N LYS A 45 -24.64 8.35 -16.46
CA LYS A 45 -24.76 6.90 -16.66
C LYS A 45 -23.84 6.11 -15.75
N ILE A 46 -22.70 6.68 -15.32
CA ILE A 46 -21.83 6.06 -14.31
C ILE A 46 -22.62 5.86 -13.00
N ILE A 47 -23.37 6.87 -12.57
CA ILE A 47 -24.19 6.77 -11.33
C ILE A 47 -25.25 5.68 -11.47
N GLU A 48 -25.92 5.58 -12.61
CA GLU A 48 -26.91 4.55 -12.87
C GLU A 48 -26.29 3.15 -12.85
N ASN A 49 -25.14 2.99 -13.49
CA ASN A 49 -24.40 1.72 -13.53
C ASN A 49 -23.86 1.31 -12.14
N ILE A 50 -23.42 2.28 -11.30
CA ILE A 50 -23.06 2.02 -9.89
C ILE A 50 -24.29 1.47 -9.13
N LYS A 51 -25.44 2.13 -9.24
CA LYS A 51 -26.66 1.71 -8.55
C LYS A 51 -27.12 0.33 -8.99
N GLN A 52 -27.06 0.04 -10.28
CA GLN A 52 -27.36 -1.30 -10.82
C GLN A 52 -26.37 -2.34 -10.29
N MET A 53 -25.08 -2.10 -10.43
CA MET A 53 -24.01 -2.99 -9.97
C MET A 53 -24.19 -3.39 -8.51
N VAL A 54 -24.36 -2.39 -7.62
CA VAL A 54 -24.47 -2.67 -6.18
C VAL A 54 -25.81 -3.35 -5.85
N THR A 55 -26.89 -3.01 -6.54
CA THR A 55 -28.19 -3.67 -6.33
C THR A 55 -28.13 -5.16 -6.67
N GLU A 56 -27.54 -5.52 -7.80
CA GLU A 56 -27.34 -6.93 -8.20
C GLU A 56 -26.30 -7.62 -7.30
N ALA A 57 -25.20 -6.93 -6.96
CA ALA A 57 -24.18 -7.43 -6.06
C ALA A 57 -24.73 -7.74 -4.65
N SER A 58 -25.73 -6.96 -4.18
CA SER A 58 -26.38 -7.19 -2.89
C SER A 58 -27.09 -8.55 -2.83
N VAL A 59 -27.73 -8.95 -3.91
CA VAL A 59 -28.38 -10.28 -4.02
C VAL A 59 -27.31 -11.37 -4.08
N TYR A 60 -26.29 -11.18 -4.95
CA TYR A 60 -25.22 -12.17 -5.11
C TYR A 60 -24.42 -12.37 -3.82
N LEU A 61 -24.09 -11.29 -3.10
CA LEU A 61 -23.39 -11.36 -1.81
C LEU A 61 -24.22 -12.09 -0.75
N PHE A 62 -25.54 -11.89 -0.77
CA PHE A 62 -26.46 -12.56 0.16
C PHE A 62 -26.46 -14.07 -0.03
N ASP A 63 -26.48 -14.52 -1.27
CA ASP A 63 -26.36 -15.94 -1.61
C ASP A 63 -24.97 -16.48 -1.30
N ALA A 64 -23.90 -15.78 -1.73
CA ALA A 64 -22.50 -16.15 -1.53
C ALA A 64 -22.13 -16.31 -0.04
N THR A 65 -22.77 -15.56 0.85
CA THR A 65 -22.54 -15.63 2.30
C THR A 65 -23.58 -16.47 3.05
N TYR A 66 -24.28 -17.32 2.35
CA TYR A 66 -25.34 -18.15 2.93
C TYR A 66 -26.31 -17.30 3.76
N ARG A 67 -26.81 -16.20 3.16
CA ARG A 67 -27.83 -15.28 3.72
C ARG A 67 -27.33 -14.47 4.95
N ARG A 68 -26.02 -14.18 5.05
CA ARG A 68 -25.46 -13.47 6.20
C ARG A 68 -25.15 -12.01 5.93
N ALA A 69 -24.90 -11.62 4.67
CA ALA A 69 -24.52 -10.26 4.33
C ALA A 69 -25.16 -9.76 3.03
N TYR A 70 -25.51 -8.48 2.98
CA TYR A 70 -25.99 -7.77 1.79
C TYR A 70 -25.62 -6.27 1.91
N PHE A 71 -25.67 -5.50 0.82
CA PHE A 71 -25.49 -4.05 0.87
C PHE A 71 -26.80 -3.35 1.18
N SER A 72 -26.83 -2.48 2.19
CA SER A 72 -28.08 -1.83 2.64
C SER A 72 -28.10 -0.32 2.44
N ASP A 73 -26.97 0.36 2.59
CA ASP A 73 -26.85 1.81 2.44
C ASP A 73 -25.55 2.19 1.74
N VAL A 74 -25.67 3.00 0.68
CA VAL A 74 -24.56 3.36 -0.22
C VAL A 74 -24.56 4.86 -0.45
N LYS A 75 -23.42 5.47 -0.25
CA LYS A 75 -23.17 6.89 -0.48
C LYS A 75 -22.27 7.07 -1.68
N ILE A 76 -22.74 7.75 -2.71
CA ILE A 76 -21.97 8.03 -3.93
C ILE A 76 -21.46 9.47 -3.83
N LEU A 77 -20.15 9.61 -3.68
CA LEU A 77 -19.45 10.89 -3.61
C LEU A 77 -19.08 11.37 -5.00
N LEU A 78 -19.72 12.44 -5.42
CA LEU A 78 -19.54 13.05 -6.73
C LEU A 78 -18.38 14.07 -6.70
N PRO A 79 -17.64 14.23 -7.82
CA PRO A 79 -16.58 15.21 -7.91
C PRO A 79 -17.11 16.64 -7.76
N ILE A 80 -16.30 17.51 -7.17
CA ILE A 80 -16.58 18.96 -7.12
C ILE A 80 -16.53 19.59 -8.53
N THR A 81 -15.86 18.94 -9.48
CA THR A 81 -15.77 19.36 -10.90
C THR A 81 -17.06 19.14 -11.69
N TRP A 82 -17.99 18.33 -11.16
CA TRP A 82 -19.30 18.12 -11.79
C TRP A 82 -20.27 19.24 -11.41
N PRO A 83 -21.23 19.59 -12.29
CA PRO A 83 -22.23 20.60 -11.99
C PRO A 83 -22.99 20.30 -10.70
N PRO A 84 -23.22 21.29 -9.82
CA PRO A 84 -23.97 21.09 -8.60
C PRO A 84 -25.46 20.87 -8.89
N ASP A 85 -26.12 20.00 -8.12
CA ASP A 85 -27.57 19.78 -8.13
C ASP A 85 -28.14 19.96 -6.71
N ILE A 86 -29.31 20.54 -6.61
CA ILE A 86 -30.03 20.71 -5.33
C ILE A 86 -30.36 19.37 -4.64
N LYS A 87 -30.38 18.29 -5.41
CA LYS A 87 -30.62 16.91 -4.91
C LYS A 87 -29.40 16.29 -4.25
N TYR A 88 -28.21 16.89 -4.42
CA TYR A 88 -26.99 16.37 -3.84
C TYR A 88 -26.86 16.86 -2.40
N GLU A 89 -26.65 15.91 -1.49
CA GLU A 89 -26.43 16.23 -0.09
C GLU A 89 -24.98 16.65 0.15
N ILE A 90 -24.74 17.44 1.20
CA ILE A 90 -23.40 17.82 1.62
C ILE A 90 -22.81 16.65 2.43
N PRO A 91 -21.62 16.13 2.07
CA PRO A 91 -20.94 15.12 2.87
C PRO A 91 -20.60 15.66 4.26
N THR A 92 -20.51 14.78 5.24
CA THR A 92 -20.10 15.11 6.61
C THR A 92 -18.76 14.45 6.92
N LEU A 93 -18.73 13.15 6.90
CA LEU A 93 -17.56 12.31 7.20
C LEU A 93 -16.97 11.65 5.94
N GLU A 94 -17.76 11.68 4.86
CA GLU A 94 -17.45 11.05 3.60
C GLU A 94 -16.44 11.91 2.81
N THR A 95 -15.25 11.38 2.59
CA THR A 95 -14.21 12.00 1.76
C THR A 95 -13.74 11.00 0.71
N TYR A 96 -13.09 11.50 -0.34
CA TYR A 96 -12.50 10.65 -1.38
C TYR A 96 -11.47 9.66 -0.79
N GLU A 97 -10.63 10.12 0.13
CA GLU A 97 -9.60 9.26 0.77
C GLU A 97 -10.19 8.16 1.66
N LYS A 98 -11.43 8.32 2.14
CA LYS A 98 -12.14 7.33 2.96
C LYS A 98 -13.01 6.40 2.14
N ALA A 99 -13.12 6.61 0.83
CA ALA A 99 -13.94 5.79 -0.02
C ALA A 99 -13.46 4.33 -0.01
N SER A 100 -14.42 3.42 0.10
CA SER A 100 -14.19 1.98 -0.04
C SER A 100 -14.05 1.57 -1.50
N VAL A 101 -14.64 2.35 -2.41
CA VAL A 101 -14.57 2.12 -3.86
C VAL A 101 -14.22 3.44 -4.53
N ILE A 102 -13.26 3.42 -5.41
CA ILE A 102 -12.81 4.56 -6.20
C ILE A 102 -13.06 4.28 -7.68
N ILE A 103 -13.75 5.21 -8.36
CA ILE A 103 -13.88 5.19 -9.81
C ILE A 103 -12.95 6.25 -10.36
N ALA A 104 -11.87 5.82 -10.99
CA ALA A 104 -10.84 6.70 -11.53
C ALA A 104 -10.19 6.06 -12.76
N ASP A 105 -9.67 6.91 -13.65
CA ASP A 105 -8.94 6.43 -14.81
C ASP A 105 -7.67 5.69 -14.37
N PRO A 106 -7.35 4.53 -14.99
CA PRO A 106 -6.04 3.95 -14.88
C PRO A 106 -5.03 4.83 -15.61
N HIS A 107 -3.77 4.60 -15.39
CA HIS A 107 -2.80 5.18 -16.31
C HIS A 107 -3.08 4.68 -17.73
N VAL A 108 -3.09 5.59 -18.71
CA VAL A 108 -3.60 5.47 -20.09
C VAL A 108 -3.20 4.17 -20.84
N LYS A 109 -2.20 3.42 -20.37
CA LYS A 109 -1.65 2.26 -21.07
C LYS A 109 -1.92 0.90 -20.39
N TYR A 110 -2.53 0.85 -19.18
CA TYR A 110 -2.44 -0.35 -18.34
C TYR A 110 -3.74 -1.10 -18.09
N GLY A 111 -4.80 -0.77 -18.80
CA GLY A 111 -6.02 -1.56 -18.81
C GLY A 111 -7.01 -1.23 -17.70
N ASP A 112 -8.16 -1.87 -17.79
CA ASP A 112 -9.34 -1.60 -17.00
C ASP A 112 -9.58 -2.66 -15.92
N ASP A 113 -8.54 -3.40 -15.52
CA ASP A 113 -8.68 -4.47 -14.54
C ASP A 113 -9.22 -3.92 -13.22
N PRO A 114 -10.37 -4.40 -12.73
CA PRO A 114 -10.79 -4.16 -11.36
C PRO A 114 -9.77 -4.75 -10.39
N TYR A 115 -9.42 -4.01 -9.34
CA TYR A 115 -8.51 -4.52 -8.31
C TYR A 115 -8.80 -3.94 -6.94
N THR A 116 -8.35 -4.64 -5.90
CA THR A 116 -8.36 -4.16 -4.52
C THR A 116 -6.94 -3.91 -4.04
N LEU A 117 -6.70 -2.71 -3.49
CA LEU A 117 -5.45 -2.40 -2.82
C LEU A 117 -5.46 -3.00 -1.42
N GLN A 118 -4.55 -3.92 -1.17
CA GLN A 118 -4.45 -4.66 0.09
C GLN A 118 -3.03 -4.54 0.64
N TYR A 119 -2.88 -4.05 1.88
CA TYR A 119 -1.59 -3.92 2.55
C TYR A 119 -1.30 -5.06 3.53
N GLY A 120 -2.34 -5.64 4.10
CA GLY A 120 -2.24 -6.59 5.19
C GLY A 120 -2.33 -8.03 4.77
N GLY A 121 -1.99 -8.93 5.68
CA GLY A 121 -2.03 -10.37 5.48
C GLY A 121 -3.45 -10.96 5.50
N CYS A 122 -3.51 -12.28 5.61
CA CYS A 122 -4.77 -13.02 5.61
C CYS A 122 -5.73 -12.54 6.72
N GLY A 123 -6.95 -12.23 6.34
CA GLY A 123 -7.99 -11.75 7.25
C GLY A 123 -7.89 -10.25 7.57
N GLU A 124 -6.96 -9.52 6.99
CA GLU A 124 -6.81 -8.07 7.17
C GLU A 124 -7.50 -7.29 6.04
N LYS A 125 -8.28 -6.28 6.42
CA LYS A 125 -9.05 -5.48 5.45
C LYS A 125 -8.16 -4.76 4.46
N GLY A 126 -8.58 -4.72 3.19
CA GLY A 126 -7.97 -3.93 2.14
C GLY A 126 -8.16 -2.42 2.34
N ARG A 127 -7.60 -1.62 1.41
CA ARG A 127 -7.66 -0.15 1.45
C ARG A 127 -8.82 0.41 0.65
N TYR A 128 -8.97 0.04 -0.61
CA TYR A 128 -10.05 0.41 -1.50
C TYR A 128 -10.11 -0.54 -2.71
N ILE A 129 -11.28 -0.60 -3.33
CA ILE A 129 -11.51 -1.20 -4.65
C ILE A 129 -11.35 -0.10 -5.70
N HIS A 130 -10.56 -0.36 -6.75
CA HIS A 130 -10.42 0.53 -7.90
C HIS A 130 -11.18 -0.03 -9.10
N LEU A 131 -12.06 0.80 -9.66
CA LEU A 131 -12.79 0.53 -10.90
C LEU A 131 -12.55 1.68 -11.87
N THR A 132 -12.50 1.38 -13.19
CA THR A 132 -12.32 2.42 -14.18
C THR A 132 -13.65 2.91 -14.76
N PRO A 133 -13.73 4.16 -15.25
CA PRO A 133 -14.89 4.64 -16.00
C PRO A 133 -15.20 3.73 -17.20
N ASN A 134 -14.17 3.20 -17.86
CA ASN A 134 -14.33 2.30 -19.00
C ASN A 134 -14.99 0.98 -18.58
N PHE A 135 -14.55 0.37 -17.48
CA PHE A 135 -15.20 -0.82 -16.89
C PHE A 135 -16.66 -0.53 -16.53
N MET A 136 -16.96 0.67 -16.00
CA MET A 136 -18.31 1.05 -15.63
C MET A 136 -19.23 1.27 -16.83
N MET A 137 -18.71 1.74 -17.97
CA MET A 137 -19.50 2.18 -19.12
C MET A 137 -19.66 1.13 -20.20
N HIS A 138 -18.69 0.25 -20.40
CA HIS A 138 -18.69 -0.73 -21.49
C HIS A 138 -19.06 -2.13 -20.99
N ASP A 139 -19.48 -2.98 -21.92
CA ASP A 139 -19.75 -4.38 -21.62
C ASP A 139 -18.44 -5.17 -21.58
N MET A 140 -18.03 -5.55 -20.37
CA MET A 140 -16.83 -6.35 -20.14
C MET A 140 -17.16 -7.73 -19.55
N VAL A 141 -18.41 -8.16 -19.68
CA VAL A 141 -18.89 -9.42 -19.11
C VAL A 141 -18.11 -10.62 -19.62
N ALA A 142 -17.72 -10.62 -20.90
CA ALA A 142 -16.92 -11.70 -21.46
C ALA A 142 -15.50 -11.77 -20.87
N LEU A 143 -14.94 -10.65 -20.43
CA LEU A 143 -13.55 -10.52 -19.96
C LEU A 143 -13.41 -10.79 -18.46
N TYR A 144 -14.35 -10.32 -17.64
CA TYR A 144 -14.27 -10.39 -16.17
C TYR A 144 -15.53 -11.00 -15.53
N GLY A 145 -16.59 -11.15 -16.26
CA GLY A 145 -17.90 -11.49 -15.73
C GLY A 145 -18.80 -10.27 -15.45
N PRO A 146 -20.05 -10.50 -14.96
CA PRO A 146 -20.97 -9.42 -14.60
C PRO A 146 -20.37 -8.48 -13.54
N ARG A 147 -20.52 -7.14 -13.72
CA ARG A 147 -19.98 -6.13 -12.79
C ARG A 147 -20.33 -6.40 -11.33
N SER A 148 -21.56 -6.84 -11.09
CA SER A 148 -22.04 -7.17 -9.75
C SER A 148 -21.26 -8.31 -9.08
N ARG A 149 -20.87 -9.32 -9.85
CA ARG A 149 -20.08 -10.47 -9.35
C ARG A 149 -18.61 -10.10 -9.17
N VAL A 150 -18.05 -9.33 -10.09
CA VAL A 150 -16.71 -8.74 -9.96
C VAL A 150 -16.65 -7.86 -8.70
N PHE A 151 -17.68 -7.06 -8.44
CA PHE A 151 -17.73 -6.23 -7.25
C PHE A 151 -17.73 -7.06 -5.94
N VAL A 152 -18.39 -8.21 -5.90
CA VAL A 152 -18.36 -9.10 -4.72
C VAL A 152 -17.00 -9.80 -4.57
N HIS A 153 -16.35 -10.17 -5.67
CA HIS A 153 -14.98 -10.67 -5.67
C HIS A 153 -14.03 -9.64 -5.03
N GLU A 154 -14.02 -8.41 -5.53
CA GLU A 154 -13.19 -7.33 -4.99
C GLU A 154 -13.58 -6.96 -3.55
N TRP A 155 -14.87 -7.03 -3.20
CA TRP A 155 -15.34 -6.83 -1.84
C TRP A 155 -14.78 -7.86 -0.87
N ALA A 156 -14.59 -9.10 -1.31
CA ALA A 156 -14.02 -10.14 -0.47
C ALA A 156 -12.55 -9.84 -0.09
N HIS A 157 -11.76 -9.34 -1.04
CA HIS A 157 -10.43 -8.80 -0.76
C HIS A 157 -10.48 -7.64 0.23
N LEU A 158 -11.35 -6.64 -0.04
CA LEU A 158 -11.44 -5.43 0.75
C LEU A 158 -11.90 -5.70 2.18
N GLN A 159 -12.98 -6.47 2.36
CA GLN A 159 -13.64 -6.59 3.65
C GLN A 159 -13.07 -7.70 4.52
N TRP A 160 -12.62 -8.79 3.91
CA TRP A 160 -12.21 -9.98 4.64
C TRP A 160 -10.76 -10.39 4.44
N GLY A 161 -10.00 -9.68 3.59
CA GLY A 161 -8.58 -9.95 3.40
C GLY A 161 -8.29 -11.35 2.89
N VAL A 162 -9.16 -11.90 2.05
CA VAL A 162 -8.90 -13.13 1.30
C VAL A 162 -8.16 -12.80 0.01
N PHE A 163 -7.55 -13.80 -0.62
CA PHE A 163 -6.73 -13.63 -1.82
C PHE A 163 -7.30 -14.43 -2.99
N ASP A 164 -6.75 -14.15 -4.19
CA ASP A 164 -7.10 -14.87 -5.41
C ASP A 164 -6.75 -16.35 -5.32
N GLU A 165 -7.65 -17.19 -5.87
CA GLU A 165 -7.49 -18.63 -5.92
C GLU A 165 -6.98 -19.09 -7.31
N TYR A 166 -6.36 -18.18 -8.08
CA TYR A 166 -5.60 -18.43 -9.31
C TYR A 166 -4.19 -17.82 -9.19
N ASN A 167 -3.33 -18.08 -10.18
CA ASN A 167 -1.98 -17.52 -10.23
C ASN A 167 -1.54 -17.34 -11.69
N ASP A 168 -1.41 -16.10 -12.15
CA ASP A 168 -0.99 -15.80 -13.52
C ASP A 168 0.48 -16.15 -13.81
N LEU A 169 1.32 -16.22 -12.76
CA LEU A 169 2.72 -16.60 -12.89
C LEU A 169 2.91 -18.12 -12.93
N GLU A 170 2.01 -18.86 -12.26
CA GLU A 170 1.99 -20.31 -12.19
C GLU A 170 0.57 -20.82 -12.50
N PRO A 171 0.09 -20.63 -13.77
CA PRO A 171 -1.29 -20.98 -14.14
C PRO A 171 -1.56 -22.49 -14.15
N PHE A 172 -0.51 -23.29 -14.15
CA PHE A 172 -0.57 -24.75 -14.14
C PHE A 172 0.41 -25.34 -13.14
N TYR A 173 0.08 -26.50 -12.62
CA TYR A 173 0.93 -27.25 -11.70
C TYR A 173 0.70 -28.77 -11.82
N ILE A 174 1.63 -29.56 -11.30
CA ILE A 174 1.43 -31.01 -11.18
C ILE A 174 0.86 -31.31 -9.80
N SER A 175 -0.34 -31.85 -9.72
CA SER A 175 -1.03 -32.15 -8.46
C SER A 175 -0.38 -33.31 -7.68
N GLN A 176 -0.82 -33.53 -6.43
CA GLN A 176 -0.42 -34.69 -5.63
C GLN A 176 -0.67 -36.03 -6.32
N ASN A 177 -1.72 -36.08 -7.16
CA ASN A 177 -2.06 -37.26 -7.94
C ASN A 177 -1.22 -37.37 -9.22
N SER A 178 -0.17 -36.57 -9.36
CA SER A 178 0.70 -36.53 -10.54
C SER A 178 -0.03 -36.18 -11.85
N THR A 179 -1.11 -35.42 -11.77
CA THR A 179 -1.87 -34.91 -12.91
C THR A 179 -1.57 -33.43 -13.14
N LEU A 180 -1.53 -33.02 -14.41
CA LEU A 180 -1.44 -31.61 -14.79
C LEU A 180 -2.78 -30.94 -14.49
N GLU A 181 -2.76 -29.94 -13.61
CA GLU A 181 -3.93 -29.17 -13.21
C GLU A 181 -3.72 -27.67 -13.45
N ALA A 182 -4.84 -26.98 -13.72
CA ALA A 182 -4.83 -25.51 -13.67
C ALA A 182 -4.86 -25.02 -12.22
N THR A 183 -4.14 -23.93 -11.93
CA THR A 183 -4.17 -23.29 -10.61
C THR A 183 -5.52 -22.65 -10.37
N ARG A 184 -6.38 -23.31 -9.62
CA ARG A 184 -7.76 -22.89 -9.37
C ARG A 184 -8.32 -23.47 -8.07
N CYS A 185 -9.36 -22.88 -7.57
CA CYS A 185 -10.32 -23.40 -6.62
C CYS A 185 -11.76 -23.05 -7.13
N SER A 186 -12.67 -23.99 -7.29
CA SER A 186 -12.58 -25.40 -6.92
C SER A 186 -12.03 -26.25 -8.10
N GLU A 187 -11.50 -27.44 -7.81
CA GLU A 187 -11.16 -28.45 -8.83
C GLU A 187 -12.38 -28.94 -9.59
N ASP A 188 -13.57 -28.77 -9.03
CA ASP A 188 -14.85 -29.16 -9.67
C ASP A 188 -15.17 -28.33 -10.92
N ILE A 189 -14.52 -27.15 -11.10
CA ILE A 189 -14.64 -26.36 -12.32
C ILE A 189 -14.02 -27.14 -13.48
N LYS A 190 -14.86 -27.58 -14.39
CA LYS A 190 -14.47 -28.38 -15.60
C LYS A 190 -14.08 -27.44 -16.73
N GLY A 191 -13.22 -27.95 -17.62
CA GLY A 191 -12.72 -27.20 -18.76
C GLY A 191 -11.61 -27.98 -19.49
N LYS A 192 -10.92 -27.32 -20.40
CA LYS A 192 -9.80 -27.90 -21.17
C LYS A 192 -8.58 -26.96 -21.14
N ILE A 193 -7.40 -27.56 -21.07
CA ILE A 193 -6.12 -26.89 -21.26
C ILE A 193 -5.76 -27.00 -22.74
N CYS A 194 -5.67 -25.88 -23.42
CA CYS A 194 -5.34 -25.83 -24.84
C CYS A 194 -4.81 -24.50 -25.30
N LYS A 195 -4.29 -24.41 -26.53
CA LYS A 195 -3.69 -23.25 -27.13
C LYS A 195 -4.61 -22.58 -28.15
N GLY A 196 -4.86 -21.29 -27.94
CA GLY A 196 -5.60 -20.42 -28.87
C GLY A 196 -7.06 -20.81 -29.10
N SER A 197 -7.75 -20.05 -29.95
CA SER A 197 -9.20 -20.21 -30.22
C SER A 197 -9.58 -21.55 -30.91
N GLY A 198 -8.62 -22.19 -31.54
CA GLY A 198 -8.83 -23.53 -32.16
C GLY A 198 -8.61 -24.70 -31.21
N CYS A 199 -8.27 -24.46 -29.96
CA CYS A 199 -7.93 -25.49 -28.95
C CYS A 199 -6.95 -26.54 -29.47
N SER A 200 -5.83 -26.12 -30.02
CA SER A 200 -4.77 -27.05 -30.34
C SER A 200 -4.13 -27.64 -29.08
N SER A 201 -3.59 -28.86 -29.18
CA SER A 201 -2.92 -29.50 -28.05
C SER A 201 -1.70 -28.70 -27.62
N CYS A 202 -1.54 -28.55 -26.30
CA CYS A 202 -0.36 -27.95 -25.72
C CYS A 202 0.86 -28.86 -25.82
N ILE A 203 2.01 -28.28 -26.11
CA ILE A 203 3.29 -28.95 -25.98
C ILE A 203 3.68 -28.94 -24.51
N ILE A 204 3.94 -30.12 -23.95
CA ILE A 204 4.37 -30.27 -22.56
C ILE A 204 5.89 -30.30 -22.51
N ASP A 205 6.51 -29.44 -21.72
CA ASP A 205 7.94 -29.48 -21.44
C ASP A 205 8.27 -30.77 -20.67
N THR A 206 9.16 -31.56 -21.22
CA THR A 206 9.55 -32.86 -20.66
C THR A 206 10.28 -32.76 -19.32
N ASN A 207 10.87 -31.59 -19.00
CA ASN A 207 11.62 -31.38 -17.76
C ASN A 207 10.73 -30.88 -16.61
N THR A 208 9.68 -30.11 -16.93
CA THR A 208 8.80 -29.51 -15.93
C THR A 208 7.43 -30.19 -15.86
N GLY A 209 7.04 -30.92 -16.90
CA GLY A 209 5.71 -31.47 -17.05
C GLY A 209 4.62 -30.42 -17.27
N LEU A 210 4.99 -29.14 -17.44
CA LEU A 210 4.08 -28.04 -17.62
C LEU A 210 3.87 -27.69 -19.10
N PRO A 211 2.72 -27.11 -19.47
CA PRO A 211 2.47 -26.70 -20.84
C PRO A 211 3.24 -25.43 -21.22
N GLU A 212 3.44 -25.25 -22.52
CA GLU A 212 4.01 -24.02 -23.07
C GLU A 212 3.23 -22.76 -22.65
N PRO A 213 3.88 -21.57 -22.59
CA PRO A 213 3.27 -20.35 -22.02
C PRO A 213 1.99 -19.87 -22.73
N ASP A 214 1.78 -20.22 -24.01
CA ASP A 214 0.60 -19.81 -24.77
C ASP A 214 -0.64 -20.66 -24.49
N CYS A 215 -0.54 -21.65 -23.61
CA CYS A 215 -1.66 -22.50 -23.20
C CYS A 215 -2.45 -21.84 -22.08
N ALA A 216 -3.77 -21.98 -22.13
CA ALA A 216 -4.69 -21.50 -21.13
C ALA A 216 -5.73 -22.55 -20.75
N PHE A 217 -6.31 -22.42 -19.57
CA PHE A 217 -7.46 -23.21 -19.16
C PHE A 217 -8.74 -22.50 -19.60
N PHE A 218 -9.53 -23.17 -20.45
CA PHE A 218 -10.85 -22.72 -20.90
C PHE A 218 -11.93 -23.47 -20.11
N PRO A 219 -12.65 -22.79 -19.20
CA PRO A 219 -13.71 -23.41 -18.43
C PRO A 219 -14.95 -23.70 -19.31
N ASP A 220 -15.66 -24.75 -19.02
CA ASP A 220 -16.99 -24.95 -19.55
C ASP A 220 -17.94 -23.89 -19.00
N LYS A 221 -18.74 -23.23 -19.83
CA LYS A 221 -19.63 -22.15 -19.40
C LYS A 221 -20.75 -22.65 -18.48
N LYS A 222 -21.21 -23.88 -18.67
CA LYS A 222 -22.15 -24.57 -17.77
C LYS A 222 -21.38 -25.50 -16.88
N GLN A 223 -21.48 -25.31 -15.58
CA GLN A 223 -20.75 -26.06 -14.58
C GLN A 223 -21.66 -26.85 -13.64
N SER A 224 -21.11 -27.90 -13.03
CA SER A 224 -21.69 -28.52 -11.83
C SER A 224 -21.10 -27.88 -10.54
N GLY A 225 -19.92 -27.27 -10.61
CA GLY A 225 -19.28 -26.60 -9.49
C GLY A 225 -19.93 -25.24 -9.20
N SER A 226 -20.29 -25.00 -7.94
CA SER A 226 -20.90 -23.74 -7.49
C SER A 226 -19.95 -22.82 -6.69
N ALA A 227 -18.76 -23.30 -6.33
CA ALA A 227 -17.76 -22.57 -5.58
C ALA A 227 -16.59 -22.18 -6.47
N SER A 228 -16.21 -20.94 -6.51
CA SER A 228 -15.01 -20.40 -7.17
C SER A 228 -15.08 -18.86 -7.34
N ILE A 229 -15.68 -18.13 -6.40
CA ILE A 229 -15.85 -16.67 -6.52
C ILE A 229 -14.48 -15.98 -6.66
N MET A 230 -13.44 -16.46 -5.96
CA MET A 230 -12.10 -15.86 -6.01
C MET A 230 -11.25 -16.35 -7.20
N TYR A 231 -11.88 -16.99 -8.19
CA TYR A 231 -11.26 -17.42 -9.45
C TYR A 231 -12.14 -17.09 -10.66
N LEU A 232 -13.35 -17.66 -10.77
CA LEU A 232 -14.22 -17.54 -11.93
C LEU A 232 -15.63 -17.08 -11.55
N GLN A 233 -15.74 -15.94 -10.89
CA GLN A 233 -17.01 -15.32 -10.54
C GLN A 233 -17.95 -15.06 -11.72
N GLY A 234 -17.41 -15.04 -12.95
CA GLY A 234 -18.19 -14.82 -14.18
C GLY A 234 -19.02 -16.00 -14.62
N LEU A 235 -18.72 -17.22 -14.16
CA LEU A 235 -19.50 -18.42 -14.52
C LEU A 235 -20.90 -18.38 -13.90
N PRO A 236 -21.98 -18.68 -14.66
CA PRO A 236 -23.37 -18.56 -14.18
C PRO A 236 -23.64 -19.33 -12.89
N ASP A 237 -23.10 -20.53 -12.78
CA ASP A 237 -23.36 -21.47 -11.69
C ASP A 237 -22.48 -21.23 -10.45
N VAL A 238 -21.42 -20.39 -10.55
CA VAL A 238 -20.55 -20.01 -9.43
C VAL A 238 -21.25 -18.96 -8.57
N VAL A 239 -21.67 -19.37 -7.37
CA VAL A 239 -22.43 -18.52 -6.42
C VAL A 239 -21.85 -18.56 -4.99
N HIS A 240 -20.82 -19.37 -4.74
CA HIS A 240 -20.22 -19.53 -3.41
C HIS A 240 -18.70 -19.34 -3.44
N PHE A 241 -18.15 -18.97 -2.29
CA PHE A 241 -16.71 -19.08 -2.02
C PHE A 241 -16.31 -20.52 -1.80
N CYS A 242 -15.05 -20.89 -2.14
CA CYS A 242 -14.54 -22.20 -1.79
C CYS A 242 -14.59 -22.42 -0.28
N ASN A 243 -15.15 -23.54 0.14
CA ASN A 243 -15.23 -23.97 1.54
C ASN A 243 -14.32 -25.18 1.76
N ASN A 244 -14.28 -25.73 2.96
CA ASN A 244 -13.40 -26.86 3.29
C ASN A 244 -13.64 -28.14 2.46
N GLU A 245 -14.80 -28.27 1.83
CA GLU A 245 -15.15 -29.42 0.99
C GLU A 245 -14.71 -29.23 -0.46
N THR A 246 -14.69 -27.98 -0.94
CA THR A 246 -14.39 -27.63 -2.33
C THR A 246 -13.00 -26.99 -2.51
N HIS A 247 -12.29 -26.72 -1.40
CA HIS A 247 -11.02 -26.05 -1.41
C HIS A 247 -9.88 -26.90 -1.99
N ASN A 248 -9.16 -26.33 -2.95
CA ASN A 248 -7.96 -26.88 -3.52
C ASN A 248 -6.71 -26.38 -2.76
N SER A 249 -6.32 -27.12 -1.72
CA SER A 249 -5.17 -26.76 -0.88
C SER A 249 -3.80 -27.00 -1.53
N ASP A 250 -3.76 -27.74 -2.66
CA ASP A 250 -2.53 -28.07 -3.39
C ASP A 250 -2.15 -27.01 -4.45
N ALA A 251 -3.10 -26.16 -4.85
CA ALA A 251 -2.89 -25.14 -5.87
C ALA A 251 -1.90 -24.05 -5.41
N PRO A 252 -0.89 -23.69 -6.22
CA PRO A 252 0.11 -22.67 -5.87
C PRO A 252 -0.45 -21.24 -6.05
N ASN A 253 -1.54 -20.92 -5.36
CA ASN A 253 -2.17 -19.60 -5.40
C ASN A 253 -1.87 -18.78 -4.14
N MET A 254 -2.23 -17.48 -4.20
CA MET A 254 -1.97 -16.53 -3.13
C MET A 254 -2.77 -16.83 -1.86
N GLN A 255 -4.03 -17.31 -2.00
CA GLN A 255 -4.87 -17.69 -0.87
C GLN A 255 -4.20 -18.79 -0.02
N ASN A 256 -3.71 -19.84 -0.67
CA ASN A 256 -3.02 -20.94 0.02
C ASN A 256 -1.72 -20.48 0.69
N ARG A 257 -0.95 -19.65 -0.03
CA ARG A 257 0.32 -19.12 0.48
C ARG A 257 0.15 -18.25 1.72
N MET A 258 -0.81 -17.33 1.69
CA MET A 258 -0.97 -16.32 2.74
C MET A 258 -1.87 -16.77 3.87
N CYS A 259 -2.84 -17.64 3.59
CA CYS A 259 -3.86 -18.08 4.55
C CYS A 259 -3.67 -19.52 5.06
N GLU A 260 -2.45 -20.08 5.00
CA GLU A 260 -2.12 -21.42 5.53
C GLU A 260 -2.98 -22.52 4.92
N SER A 261 -3.19 -22.45 3.62
CA SER A 261 -4.06 -23.38 2.88
C SER A 261 -5.49 -23.47 3.44
N ARG A 262 -5.98 -22.41 4.10
CA ARG A 262 -7.39 -22.31 4.51
C ARG A 262 -8.25 -21.85 3.35
N SER A 263 -9.46 -22.42 3.26
CA SER A 263 -10.44 -21.98 2.27
C SER A 263 -10.85 -20.52 2.44
N THR A 264 -11.22 -19.84 1.37
CA THR A 264 -11.71 -18.46 1.44
C THR A 264 -12.92 -18.32 2.35
N TRP A 265 -13.86 -19.29 2.32
CA TRP A 265 -15.02 -19.28 3.22
C TRP A 265 -14.62 -19.44 4.70
N ASP A 266 -13.61 -20.25 5.02
CA ASP A 266 -13.14 -20.40 6.39
C ASP A 266 -12.58 -19.08 6.94
N VAL A 267 -11.82 -18.33 6.15
CA VAL A 267 -11.34 -17.00 6.53
C VAL A 267 -12.52 -16.03 6.71
N ILE A 268 -13.47 -16.00 5.77
CA ILE A 268 -14.63 -15.11 5.81
C ILE A 268 -15.48 -15.34 7.03
N ILE A 269 -15.89 -16.60 7.29
CA ILE A 269 -16.83 -16.90 8.42
C ILE A 269 -16.21 -16.63 9.79
N ASN A 270 -14.89 -16.70 9.90
CA ASN A 270 -14.15 -16.43 11.13
C ASN A 270 -13.75 -14.94 11.27
N SER A 271 -14.06 -14.08 10.30
CA SER A 271 -13.81 -12.64 10.37
C SER A 271 -14.63 -11.97 11.46
N GLU A 272 -14.21 -10.78 11.92
CA GLU A 272 -14.85 -10.08 13.04
C GLU A 272 -16.33 -9.76 12.81
N ASP A 273 -16.69 -9.43 11.57
CA ASP A 273 -18.07 -9.07 11.24
C ASP A 273 -18.97 -10.29 10.94
N MET A 274 -18.37 -11.47 10.66
CA MET A 274 -19.09 -12.68 10.27
C MET A 274 -19.18 -13.76 11.36
N LYS A 275 -18.18 -13.91 12.22
CA LYS A 275 -18.03 -15.00 13.21
C LYS A 275 -19.25 -15.24 14.13
N ASN A 276 -20.08 -14.22 14.36
CA ASN A 276 -21.26 -14.31 15.19
C ASN A 276 -22.56 -14.04 14.41
N LYS A 277 -22.51 -14.02 13.08
CA LYS A 277 -23.68 -13.72 12.25
C LYS A 277 -24.44 -14.99 11.89
N LEU A 278 -25.70 -15.00 12.28
CA LEU A 278 -26.62 -16.06 11.87
C LEU A 278 -27.19 -15.76 10.47
N PRO A 279 -27.49 -16.79 9.68
CA PRO A 279 -28.22 -16.63 8.44
C PRO A 279 -29.57 -15.97 8.67
N ALA A 280 -30.00 -15.11 7.76
CA ALA A 280 -31.34 -14.55 7.80
C ALA A 280 -32.37 -15.65 7.59
N ASN A 281 -33.60 -15.45 8.10
CA ASN A 281 -34.70 -16.38 7.92
C ASN A 281 -34.90 -16.71 6.42
N PRO A 282 -35.15 -17.97 6.04
CA PRO A 282 -35.35 -18.38 4.66
C PRO A 282 -36.37 -17.59 3.85
N SER A 283 -37.39 -17.03 4.50
CA SER A 283 -38.41 -16.20 3.86
C SER A 283 -38.02 -14.75 3.63
N VAL A 284 -36.86 -14.30 4.12
CA VAL A 284 -36.39 -12.92 3.98
C VAL A 284 -35.51 -12.81 2.77
N SER A 285 -35.82 -11.94 1.81
CA SER A 285 -34.93 -11.48 0.73
C SER A 285 -34.13 -10.27 1.21
N PRO A 286 -32.93 -10.03 0.63
CA PRO A 286 -32.14 -8.84 0.96
C PRO A 286 -32.94 -7.58 0.58
N ASN A 287 -32.89 -6.57 1.45
CA ASN A 287 -33.49 -5.28 1.13
C ASN A 287 -32.71 -4.64 -0.03
N LYS A 288 -33.45 -3.94 -0.90
CA LYS A 288 -32.83 -3.16 -1.96
C LYS A 288 -31.96 -2.05 -1.32
N PRO A 289 -30.71 -1.85 -1.76
CA PRO A 289 -29.86 -0.80 -1.21
C PRO A 289 -30.47 0.60 -1.37
N SER A 290 -30.34 1.45 -0.34
CA SER A 290 -30.58 2.88 -0.46
C SER A 290 -29.34 3.58 -1.03
N PHE A 291 -29.56 4.66 -1.80
CA PHE A 291 -28.48 5.42 -2.41
C PHE A 291 -28.64 6.90 -2.10
N THR A 292 -27.56 7.50 -1.55
CA THR A 292 -27.47 8.94 -1.32
C THR A 292 -26.37 9.52 -2.21
N LEU A 293 -26.69 10.57 -2.96
CA LEU A 293 -25.72 11.28 -3.78
C LEU A 293 -25.14 12.44 -2.97
N LEU A 294 -23.84 12.46 -2.81
CA LEU A 294 -23.12 13.46 -2.04
C LEU A 294 -22.22 14.29 -2.96
N GLN A 295 -22.15 15.60 -2.74
CA GLN A 295 -21.18 16.47 -3.40
C GLN A 295 -20.64 17.49 -2.41
N ALA A 296 -19.31 17.54 -2.30
CA ALA A 296 -18.63 18.54 -1.48
C ALA A 296 -18.83 19.94 -2.08
N LYS A 297 -18.92 20.94 -1.21
CA LYS A 297 -18.83 22.35 -1.55
C LYS A 297 -17.42 22.86 -1.31
N ASP A 298 -17.22 24.17 -1.54
CA ASP A 298 -15.98 24.84 -1.20
C ASP A 298 -15.57 24.55 0.24
N ARG A 299 -14.29 24.26 0.45
CA ARG A 299 -13.73 23.92 1.74
C ARG A 299 -13.94 25.04 2.74
N ALA A 300 -14.51 24.77 3.90
CA ALA A 300 -14.67 25.71 5.01
C ALA A 300 -13.94 25.18 6.24
N LEU A 301 -12.89 25.86 6.67
CA LEU A 301 -12.00 25.43 7.73
C LEU A 301 -11.84 26.52 8.79
N CYS A 302 -11.93 26.14 10.07
CA CYS A 302 -11.67 27.03 11.21
C CYS A 302 -10.45 26.53 11.99
N LEU A 303 -9.40 27.36 12.08
CA LEU A 303 -8.28 27.14 12.99
C LEU A 303 -8.68 27.53 14.41
N VAL A 304 -8.60 26.60 15.37
CA VAL A 304 -8.92 26.78 16.79
C VAL A 304 -7.63 26.58 17.59
N LEU A 305 -7.01 27.69 17.96
CA LEU A 305 -5.63 27.76 18.42
C LEU A 305 -5.58 28.07 19.92
N ASP A 306 -4.94 27.17 20.66
CA ASP A 306 -4.68 27.37 22.08
C ASP A 306 -3.69 28.53 22.30
N VAL A 307 -4.05 29.46 23.20
CA VAL A 307 -3.22 30.54 23.67
C VAL A 307 -3.10 30.54 25.19
N SER A 308 -3.32 29.42 25.83
CA SER A 308 -3.16 29.26 27.28
C SER A 308 -1.73 29.53 27.76
N GLY A 309 -1.54 29.68 29.05
CA GLY A 309 -0.23 30.00 29.62
C GLY A 309 0.85 28.98 29.33
N SER A 310 0.51 27.68 29.18
CA SER A 310 1.44 26.60 28.83
C SER A 310 2.08 26.77 27.46
N MET A 311 1.39 27.41 26.52
CA MET A 311 1.90 27.66 25.16
C MET A 311 3.12 28.61 25.13
N ALA A 312 3.45 29.26 26.25
CA ALA A 312 4.69 30.04 26.38
C ALA A 312 5.93 29.13 26.53
N SER A 313 5.76 27.89 26.98
CA SER A 313 6.84 26.93 27.17
C SER A 313 7.36 26.42 25.82
N GLU A 314 8.65 26.06 25.74
CA GLU A 314 9.28 25.43 24.56
C GLU A 314 9.03 26.18 23.23
N ASN A 315 8.82 27.48 23.27
CA ASN A 315 8.47 28.33 22.12
C ASN A 315 7.22 27.81 21.34
N ARG A 316 6.29 27.12 22.01
CA ARG A 316 5.13 26.46 21.34
C ARG A 316 4.27 27.47 20.58
N LEU A 317 4.01 28.66 21.13
CA LEU A 317 3.24 29.69 20.43
C LEU A 317 3.94 30.16 19.14
N ASP A 318 5.26 30.43 19.19
CA ASP A 318 6.02 30.87 18.00
C ASP A 318 6.03 29.75 16.94
N ARG A 319 6.21 28.48 17.35
CA ARG A 319 6.13 27.30 16.45
C ARG A 319 4.75 27.15 15.83
N LEU A 320 3.69 27.33 16.61
CA LEU A 320 2.30 27.32 16.11
C LEU A 320 2.13 28.40 15.02
N ARG A 321 2.62 29.61 15.27
CA ARG A 321 2.54 30.74 14.33
C ARG A 321 3.30 30.43 13.03
N GLN A 322 4.51 29.88 13.12
CA GLN A 322 5.31 29.47 11.97
C GLN A 322 4.57 28.42 11.13
N ALA A 323 4.06 27.35 11.76
CA ALA A 323 3.35 26.27 11.07
C ALA A 323 2.02 26.77 10.46
N ALA A 324 1.26 27.58 11.19
CA ALA A 324 0.01 28.17 10.69
C ALA A 324 0.26 29.17 9.54
N GLU A 325 1.37 29.94 9.56
CA GLU A 325 1.75 30.80 8.42
C GLU A 325 2.00 29.96 7.17
N ILE A 326 2.78 28.88 7.27
CA ILE A 326 3.06 27.97 6.15
C ILE A 326 1.75 27.41 5.62
N PHE A 327 0.87 26.93 6.50
CA PHE A 327 -0.44 26.42 6.13
C PHE A 327 -1.28 27.44 5.36
N LEU A 328 -1.43 28.65 5.89
CA LEU A 328 -2.25 29.72 5.31
C LEU A 328 -1.70 30.23 3.98
N ARG A 329 -0.38 30.22 3.81
CA ARG A 329 0.26 30.76 2.60
C ARG A 329 0.42 29.76 1.48
N GLN A 330 0.66 28.47 1.81
CA GLN A 330 1.14 27.49 0.83
C GLN A 330 0.27 26.25 0.73
N ILE A 331 -0.32 25.80 1.84
CA ILE A 331 -1.01 24.50 1.88
C ILE A 331 -2.48 24.63 1.50
N ILE A 332 -3.23 25.51 2.18
CA ILE A 332 -4.66 25.68 1.92
C ILE A 332 -4.92 26.18 0.51
N GLU A 333 -5.88 25.59 -0.16
CA GLU A 333 -6.20 25.87 -1.57
C GLU A 333 -6.90 27.23 -1.74
N MET A 334 -6.76 27.82 -2.93
CA MET A 334 -7.55 28.99 -3.35
C MET A 334 -9.04 28.61 -3.38
N GLY A 335 -9.92 29.56 -3.08
CA GLY A 335 -11.36 29.32 -2.97
C GLY A 335 -11.80 28.80 -1.61
N SER A 336 -10.91 28.28 -0.77
CA SER A 336 -11.24 27.83 0.59
C SER A 336 -11.65 28.99 1.49
N HIS A 337 -12.62 28.74 2.39
CA HIS A 337 -13.01 29.68 3.45
C HIS A 337 -12.24 29.34 4.72
N VAL A 338 -11.52 30.32 5.28
CA VAL A 338 -10.72 30.12 6.50
C VAL A 338 -11.12 31.11 7.58
N GLY A 339 -11.38 30.60 8.79
CA GLY A 339 -11.59 31.38 10.02
C GLY A 339 -10.51 31.09 11.05
N ILE A 340 -10.29 32.00 11.99
CA ILE A 340 -9.34 31.87 13.08
C ILE A 340 -10.03 32.16 14.40
N VAL A 341 -9.95 31.22 15.33
CA VAL A 341 -10.38 31.31 16.72
C VAL A 341 -9.20 31.05 17.62
N THR A 342 -9.05 31.81 18.69
CA THR A 342 -8.13 31.46 19.78
C THR A 342 -8.94 31.14 21.03
N PHE A 343 -8.39 30.30 21.89
CA PHE A 343 -8.99 30.01 23.17
C PHE A 343 -7.94 29.89 24.29
N GLU A 344 -8.41 30.21 25.47
CA GLU A 344 -7.77 29.96 26.76
C GLU A 344 -8.86 29.49 27.72
N SER A 345 -9.22 30.26 28.79
CA SER A 345 -10.41 29.98 29.61
C SER A 345 -11.72 30.30 28.86
N ALA A 346 -11.66 31.19 27.87
CA ALA A 346 -12.74 31.60 26.97
C ALA A 346 -12.30 31.53 25.51
N GLY A 347 -13.26 31.46 24.59
CA GLY A 347 -13.00 31.47 23.16
C GLY A 347 -13.17 32.83 22.52
N HIS A 348 -12.34 33.17 21.52
CA HIS A 348 -12.33 34.48 20.87
C HIS A 348 -12.19 34.35 19.35
N ILE A 349 -13.07 35.00 18.59
CA ILE A 349 -12.95 35.07 17.13
C ILE A 349 -11.85 36.09 16.79
N LYS A 350 -10.83 35.68 16.09
CA LYS A 350 -9.78 36.54 15.51
C LYS A 350 -10.06 36.94 14.08
N LYS A 351 -10.60 36.01 13.31
CA LYS A 351 -11.05 36.24 11.92
C LYS A 351 -12.28 35.38 11.64
N HIS A 352 -13.32 35.99 11.07
CA HIS A 352 -14.46 35.24 10.52
C HIS A 352 -14.07 34.47 9.28
N LEU A 353 -14.86 33.45 8.89
CA LEU A 353 -14.64 32.70 7.66
C LEU A 353 -14.53 33.67 6.47
N THR A 354 -13.38 33.70 5.86
CA THR A 354 -13.05 34.58 4.74
C THR A 354 -12.55 33.71 3.59
N ILE A 355 -13.07 33.93 2.39
CA ILE A 355 -12.63 33.21 1.18
C ILE A 355 -11.24 33.65 0.75
N ILE A 356 -10.38 32.70 0.42
CA ILE A 356 -9.03 32.96 -0.08
C ILE A 356 -9.10 33.21 -1.59
N GLU A 357 -9.28 34.46 -1.99
CA GLU A 357 -9.32 34.86 -3.39
C GLU A 357 -7.94 35.24 -3.95
N ASN A 358 -7.04 35.68 -3.07
CA ASN A 358 -5.71 36.16 -3.45
C ASN A 358 -4.74 36.17 -2.26
N ASN A 359 -3.47 36.54 -2.52
CA ASN A 359 -2.43 36.59 -1.52
C ASN A 359 -2.64 37.68 -0.43
N SER A 360 -3.36 38.78 -0.73
CA SER A 360 -3.66 39.81 0.28
C SER A 360 -4.56 39.24 1.38
N VAL A 361 -5.54 38.39 1.03
CA VAL A 361 -6.37 37.71 2.05
C VAL A 361 -5.53 36.76 2.91
N ARG A 362 -4.53 36.10 2.31
CA ARG A 362 -3.58 35.27 3.06
C ARG A 362 -2.77 36.08 4.04
N ASP A 363 -2.32 37.31 3.64
CA ASP A 363 -1.61 38.21 4.52
C ASP A 363 -2.48 38.67 5.70
N ASP A 364 -3.76 38.95 5.47
CA ASP A 364 -4.72 39.30 6.50
C ASP A 364 -4.98 38.16 7.49
N LEU A 365 -5.05 36.93 7.01
CA LEU A 365 -5.21 35.73 7.84
C LEU A 365 -3.96 35.51 8.71
N VAL A 366 -2.76 35.66 8.16
CA VAL A 366 -1.50 35.54 8.91
C VAL A 366 -1.39 36.63 9.95
N ALA A 367 -1.81 37.88 9.67
CA ALA A 367 -1.83 38.98 10.64
C ALA A 367 -2.78 38.75 11.82
N ALA A 368 -3.80 37.89 11.62
CA ALA A 368 -4.76 37.53 12.68
C ALA A 368 -4.27 36.38 13.61
N LEU A 369 -3.11 35.76 13.33
CA LEU A 369 -2.53 34.73 14.19
C LEU A 369 -2.18 35.29 15.59
N PRO A 370 -2.31 34.50 16.68
CA PRO A 370 -2.09 34.97 18.05
C PRO A 370 -0.64 35.41 18.31
N THR A 371 -0.44 36.41 19.13
CA THR A 371 0.89 36.97 19.45
C THR A 371 1.26 36.86 20.93
N GLY A 372 0.39 36.36 21.78
CA GLY A 372 0.63 36.25 23.22
C GLY A 372 -0.21 35.13 23.83
N THR A 373 0.21 34.69 25.00
CA THR A 373 -0.44 33.63 25.79
C THR A 373 -1.09 34.23 27.04
N ASN A 374 -2.20 33.63 27.51
CA ASN A 374 -2.88 34.04 28.73
C ASN A 374 -3.81 32.95 29.26
N GLY A 375 -4.14 32.99 30.56
CA GLY A 375 -5.21 32.18 31.13
C GLY A 375 -4.93 30.68 31.26
N GLY A 376 -6.04 29.95 31.48
CA GLY A 376 -6.06 28.48 31.56
C GLY A 376 -6.43 27.82 30.21
N THR A 377 -6.84 26.55 30.22
CA THR A 377 -7.21 25.80 29.00
C THR A 377 -8.66 25.37 29.09
N ASN A 378 -9.49 25.74 28.10
CA ASN A 378 -10.87 25.31 27.94
C ASN A 378 -11.16 25.01 26.47
N VAL A 379 -10.92 23.77 26.06
CA VAL A 379 -11.09 23.30 24.68
C VAL A 379 -12.54 23.50 24.20
N CYS A 380 -13.52 23.22 25.07
CA CYS A 380 -14.93 23.37 24.71
C CYS A 380 -15.30 24.82 24.39
N ALA A 381 -14.69 25.82 25.07
CA ALA A 381 -14.93 27.22 24.74
C ALA A 381 -14.40 27.56 23.33
N GLY A 382 -13.25 27.04 22.95
CA GLY A 382 -12.70 27.18 21.58
C GLY A 382 -13.61 26.56 20.52
N VAL A 383 -14.03 25.31 20.72
CA VAL A 383 -14.94 24.58 19.80
C VAL A 383 -16.29 25.27 19.69
N ASP A 384 -16.84 25.76 20.80
CA ASP A 384 -18.14 26.44 20.82
C ASP A 384 -18.14 27.74 20.02
N ILE A 385 -17.04 28.48 20.07
CA ILE A 385 -16.85 29.67 19.26
C ILE A 385 -16.58 29.33 17.80
N ALA A 386 -15.84 28.27 17.50
CA ALA A 386 -15.64 27.81 16.12
C ALA A 386 -16.96 27.53 15.40
N PHE A 387 -17.94 26.97 16.09
CA PHE A 387 -19.28 26.74 15.54
C PHE A 387 -20.10 28.04 15.32
N GLN A 388 -19.62 29.16 15.83
CA GLN A 388 -20.25 30.49 15.63
C GLN A 388 -19.54 31.31 14.55
N VAL A 389 -18.35 30.92 14.11
CA VAL A 389 -17.58 31.59 13.03
C VAL A 389 -18.24 31.27 11.70
N ARG A 390 -19.26 32.02 11.32
CA ARG A 390 -20.03 31.80 10.08
C ARG A 390 -19.80 32.94 9.07
N PRO A 391 -19.70 32.65 7.77
CA PRO A 391 -20.14 33.58 6.75
C PRO A 391 -21.68 33.53 6.69
N GLN A 392 -22.30 34.64 6.35
CA GLN A 392 -23.77 34.74 6.24
C GLN A 392 -24.39 33.82 5.16
N THR A 393 -23.56 33.08 4.41
CA THR A 393 -23.94 32.31 3.21
C THR A 393 -23.68 30.81 3.28
N VAL A 394 -23.08 30.25 4.33
CA VAL A 394 -22.78 28.81 4.45
C VAL A 394 -23.79 28.10 5.34
N HIS A 395 -24.30 26.97 4.86
CA HIS A 395 -25.33 26.16 5.52
C HIS A 395 -24.82 25.43 6.78
N GLY A 396 -24.74 26.13 7.92
CA GLY A 396 -24.47 25.52 9.22
C GLY A 396 -23.05 24.96 9.40
N THR A 397 -22.85 24.03 10.34
CA THR A 397 -21.57 23.40 10.65
C THR A 397 -21.34 22.09 9.90
N LYS A 398 -22.37 21.59 9.19
CA LYS A 398 -22.33 20.29 8.49
C LYS A 398 -21.27 20.31 7.41
N GLY A 399 -20.27 19.38 7.50
CA GLY A 399 -19.16 19.28 6.57
C GLY A 399 -18.07 20.35 6.71
N ALA A 400 -18.16 21.25 7.69
CA ALA A 400 -17.09 22.20 7.98
C ALA A 400 -15.96 21.52 8.77
N GLU A 401 -14.72 21.92 8.49
CA GLU A 401 -13.53 21.43 9.18
C GLU A 401 -13.14 22.35 10.33
N VAL A 402 -12.75 21.75 11.45
CA VAL A 402 -12.14 22.43 12.59
C VAL A 402 -10.76 21.83 12.84
N VAL A 403 -9.74 22.64 12.85
CA VAL A 403 -8.37 22.25 13.24
C VAL A 403 -8.13 22.76 14.64
N LEU A 404 -8.19 21.84 15.60
CA LEU A 404 -8.01 22.12 17.02
C LEU A 404 -6.58 21.81 17.45
N LEU A 405 -5.84 22.83 17.89
CA LEU A 405 -4.49 22.66 18.44
C LEU A 405 -4.45 23.06 19.89
N THR A 406 -3.90 22.21 20.75
CA THR A 406 -3.67 22.48 22.18
C THR A 406 -2.47 21.70 22.72
N ASP A 407 -1.79 22.27 23.72
CA ASP A 407 -0.72 21.64 24.49
C ASP A 407 -1.16 21.27 25.93
N GLY A 408 -2.35 21.67 26.35
CA GLY A 408 -2.83 21.57 27.71
C GLY A 408 -3.77 20.41 28.00
N GLU A 409 -3.85 20.07 29.29
CA GLU A 409 -4.89 19.22 29.84
C GLU A 409 -6.18 20.03 30.07
N ASP A 410 -7.33 19.42 29.78
CA ASP A 410 -8.65 20.00 30.06
C ASP A 410 -9.56 18.90 30.61
N ASP A 411 -9.81 18.94 31.92
CA ASP A 411 -10.70 17.99 32.62
C ASP A 411 -12.15 18.07 32.12
N LYS A 412 -12.56 19.16 31.47
CA LYS A 412 -13.93 19.45 31.06
C LYS A 412 -14.18 19.21 29.58
N ILE A 413 -13.17 18.75 28.82
CA ILE A 413 -13.27 18.52 27.36
C ILE A 413 -14.45 17.62 26.99
N ARG A 414 -14.83 16.68 27.84
CA ARG A 414 -15.98 15.78 27.63
C ARG A 414 -17.32 16.50 27.60
N ASN A 415 -17.42 17.73 28.14
CA ASN A 415 -18.66 18.49 28.21
C ASN A 415 -19.18 18.88 26.80
N CYS A 416 -18.32 19.02 25.82
CA CYS A 416 -18.72 19.37 24.45
C CYS A 416 -18.93 18.15 23.53
N PHE A 417 -18.69 16.91 23.95
CA PHE A 417 -18.78 15.73 23.10
C PHE A 417 -20.14 15.54 22.44
N VAL A 418 -21.23 15.74 23.20
CA VAL A 418 -22.60 15.62 22.65
C VAL A 418 -22.86 16.69 21.59
N LYS A 419 -22.43 17.93 21.84
CA LYS A 419 -22.58 19.04 20.90
C LYS A 419 -21.74 18.81 19.63
N VAL A 420 -20.50 18.35 19.79
CA VAL A 420 -19.60 17.99 18.69
C VAL A 420 -20.18 16.87 17.83
N LYS A 421 -20.64 15.77 18.44
CA LYS A 421 -21.26 14.66 17.73
C LYS A 421 -22.47 15.09 16.88
N ASN A 422 -23.25 16.05 17.36
CA ASN A 422 -24.47 16.53 16.70
C ASN A 422 -24.21 17.69 15.73
N SER A 423 -22.98 18.23 15.68
CA SER A 423 -22.65 19.39 14.85
C SER A 423 -22.55 19.07 13.36
N GLY A 424 -22.17 17.83 13.01
CA GLY A 424 -21.82 17.42 11.67
C GLY A 424 -20.51 18.02 11.14
N ALA A 425 -19.73 18.68 12.00
CA ALA A 425 -18.39 19.19 11.66
C ALA A 425 -17.34 18.08 11.82
N VAL A 426 -16.27 18.17 11.03
CA VAL A 426 -15.08 17.31 11.13
C VAL A 426 -14.02 18.02 11.98
N ILE A 427 -13.59 17.40 13.08
CA ILE A 427 -12.58 17.98 13.96
C ILE A 427 -11.27 17.24 13.81
N HIS A 428 -10.28 17.90 13.20
CA HIS A 428 -8.89 17.46 13.21
C HIS A 428 -8.22 17.94 14.48
N THR A 429 -7.45 17.10 15.13
CA THR A 429 -6.78 17.44 16.38
C THR A 429 -5.27 17.40 16.24
N ILE A 430 -4.61 18.40 16.82
CA ILE A 430 -3.15 18.50 16.93
C ILE A 430 -2.80 18.61 18.41
N ALA A 431 -2.27 17.52 18.95
CA ALA A 431 -1.73 17.49 20.30
C ALA A 431 -0.26 17.97 20.30
N LEU A 432 0.03 19.05 21.00
CA LEU A 432 1.37 19.63 21.05
C LEU A 432 2.04 19.32 22.40
N GLY A 433 3.18 18.63 22.34
CA GLY A 433 3.91 18.22 23.54
C GLY A 433 3.25 17.04 24.30
N PRO A 434 3.83 16.63 25.44
CA PRO A 434 3.43 15.40 26.15
C PRO A 434 2.15 15.55 26.98
N SER A 435 1.79 16.77 27.40
CA SER A 435 0.70 17.03 28.36
C SER A 435 -0.67 17.27 27.71
N ALA A 436 -0.75 17.26 26.38
CA ALA A 436 -2.03 17.48 25.68
C ALA A 436 -3.06 16.40 26.04
N ALA A 437 -4.32 16.83 26.26
CA ALA A 437 -5.41 15.98 26.71
C ALA A 437 -5.61 14.73 25.83
N LYS A 438 -5.77 13.56 26.45
CA LYS A 438 -6.00 12.30 25.75
C LYS A 438 -7.39 12.23 25.06
N GLU A 439 -8.33 13.00 25.51
CA GLU A 439 -9.67 13.12 24.97
C GLU A 439 -9.72 13.76 23.58
N LEU A 440 -8.63 14.38 23.12
CA LEU A 440 -8.50 14.91 21.75
C LEU A 440 -8.69 13.80 20.70
N GLU A 441 -8.16 12.61 20.94
CA GLU A 441 -8.35 11.47 20.05
C GLU A 441 -9.82 11.06 19.94
N THR A 442 -10.59 11.26 21.01
CA THR A 442 -12.03 10.99 21.00
C THR A 442 -12.79 12.01 20.16
N LEU A 443 -12.42 13.30 20.21
CA LEU A 443 -13.05 14.35 19.38
C LEU A 443 -12.84 14.09 17.89
N SER A 444 -11.62 13.80 17.49
CA SER A 444 -11.33 13.49 16.08
C SER A 444 -11.97 12.18 15.64
N THR A 445 -11.93 11.13 16.45
CA THR A 445 -12.53 9.83 16.11
C THR A 445 -14.05 9.93 15.93
N MET A 446 -14.77 10.61 16.84
CA MET A 446 -16.23 10.70 16.75
C MET A 446 -16.71 11.55 15.58
N THR A 447 -15.86 12.41 15.02
CA THR A 447 -16.16 13.30 13.89
C THR A 447 -15.44 12.88 12.60
N GLY A 448 -14.66 11.77 12.63
CA GLY A 448 -13.90 11.30 11.49
C GLY A 448 -12.77 12.22 11.06
N GLY A 449 -12.30 13.08 11.94
CA GLY A 449 -11.15 13.94 11.70
C GLY A 449 -9.81 13.21 11.84
N LEU A 450 -8.75 13.84 11.39
CA LEU A 450 -7.37 13.35 11.49
C LEU A 450 -6.82 13.59 12.91
N GLN A 451 -5.94 12.71 13.34
CA GLN A 451 -5.22 12.81 14.60
C GLN A 451 -3.75 13.10 14.31
N PHE A 452 -3.28 14.20 14.80
CA PHE A 452 -1.87 14.56 14.73
C PHE A 452 -1.33 14.84 16.12
N SER A 453 -0.05 14.69 16.27
CA SER A 453 0.68 15.26 17.40
C SER A 453 2.05 15.74 16.97
N ALA A 454 2.63 16.63 17.75
CA ALA A 454 3.98 17.11 17.55
C ALA A 454 4.67 17.16 18.91
N THR A 455 5.89 16.66 18.97
CA THR A 455 6.74 16.77 20.17
C THR A 455 7.38 18.15 20.26
N ASP A 456 8.05 18.43 21.38
CA ASP A 456 8.85 19.64 21.52
C ASP A 456 10.23 19.53 20.82
N ASN A 457 10.51 18.39 20.17
CA ASN A 457 11.72 18.21 19.38
C ASN A 457 11.67 19.02 18.07
N LEU A 458 12.45 20.09 18.00
CA LEU A 458 12.47 21.00 16.86
C LEU A 458 13.14 20.39 15.62
N GLU A 459 14.06 19.44 15.78
CA GLU A 459 14.80 18.83 14.67
C GLU A 459 13.91 17.97 13.76
N VAL A 460 12.83 17.40 14.30
CA VAL A 460 11.89 16.59 13.52
C VAL A 460 10.98 17.47 12.66
N ASN A 461 10.77 18.74 13.01
CA ASN A 461 9.87 19.67 12.32
C ASN A 461 8.39 19.26 12.36
N GLY A 462 8.00 18.44 13.35
CA GLY A 462 6.72 17.73 13.40
C GLY A 462 5.48 18.62 13.34
N LEU A 463 5.49 19.83 13.93
CA LEU A 463 4.33 20.71 13.91
C LEU A 463 4.05 21.27 12.50
N ILE A 464 5.08 21.59 11.73
CA ILE A 464 4.94 22.01 10.32
C ILE A 464 4.40 20.85 9.50
N ASP A 465 4.94 19.63 9.70
CA ASP A 465 4.49 18.43 9.01
C ASP A 465 3.02 18.11 9.27
N THR A 466 2.57 18.36 10.49
CA THR A 466 1.17 18.20 10.87
C THR A 466 0.25 19.14 10.08
N PHE A 467 0.60 20.42 9.98
CA PHE A 467 -0.16 21.39 9.19
C PHE A 467 -0.09 21.09 7.68
N THR A 468 1.04 20.60 7.17
CA THR A 468 1.15 20.17 5.76
C THR A 468 0.35 18.90 5.47
N GLY A 469 0.06 18.11 6.48
CA GLY A 469 -0.81 16.95 6.41
C GLY A 469 -2.31 17.25 6.31
N LEU A 470 -2.72 18.51 6.58
CA LEU A 470 -4.11 18.97 6.52
C LEU A 470 -4.53 19.36 5.10
N VAL A 471 -4.22 18.53 4.11
CA VAL A 471 -4.63 18.73 2.71
C VAL A 471 -6.11 18.38 2.52
N SER A 472 -6.70 18.88 1.43
CA SER A 472 -8.07 18.56 1.08
C SER A 472 -8.24 17.09 0.74
N GLY A 473 -9.21 16.42 1.36
CA GLY A 473 -9.58 15.03 1.06
C GLY A 473 -10.53 14.88 -0.13
N ASN A 474 -10.51 15.81 -1.10
CA ASN A 474 -11.42 15.83 -2.26
C ASN A 474 -10.98 14.95 -3.42
N GLY A 475 -9.75 14.39 -3.38
CA GLY A 475 -9.18 13.53 -4.43
C GLY A 475 -8.52 14.28 -5.60
N ASP A 476 -8.53 15.62 -5.62
CA ASP A 476 -7.80 16.39 -6.63
C ASP A 476 -6.33 16.57 -6.22
N LEU A 477 -5.51 15.61 -6.62
CA LEU A 477 -4.07 15.60 -6.32
C LEU A 477 -3.32 16.76 -7.00
N THR A 478 -3.88 17.37 -8.04
CA THR A 478 -3.20 18.42 -8.81
C THR A 478 -3.21 19.76 -8.08
N GLN A 479 -4.22 19.99 -7.23
CA GLN A 479 -4.36 21.19 -6.40
C GLN A 479 -3.72 21.03 -5.02
N GLN A 480 -3.35 19.83 -4.62
CA GLN A 480 -2.76 19.57 -3.32
C GLN A 480 -1.31 20.04 -3.26
N ALA A 481 -0.93 20.69 -2.15
CA ALA A 481 0.47 20.95 -1.84
C ALA A 481 1.17 19.64 -1.45
N ILE A 482 2.28 19.35 -2.12
CA ILE A 482 3.11 18.19 -1.90
C ILE A 482 4.38 18.62 -1.18
N GLN A 483 4.66 18.01 -0.04
CA GLN A 483 5.87 18.26 0.72
C GLN A 483 7.03 17.45 0.11
N LEU A 484 8.04 18.16 -0.37
CA LEU A 484 9.22 17.55 -0.98
C LEU A 484 10.29 17.26 0.08
N GLU A 485 10.47 18.20 1.03
CA GLU A 485 11.42 18.08 2.11
C GLU A 485 10.85 18.69 3.39
N SER A 486 11.19 18.12 4.52
CA SER A 486 10.96 18.69 5.84
C SER A 486 11.97 18.09 6.81
N THR A 487 12.93 18.89 7.22
CA THR A 487 13.96 18.45 8.13
C THR A 487 14.47 19.61 8.98
N GLY A 488 15.00 19.30 10.15
CA GLY A 488 15.64 20.26 11.04
C GLY A 488 16.96 19.73 11.57
N LYS A 489 17.81 20.64 12.02
CA LYS A 489 19.09 20.30 12.60
C LYS A 489 19.52 21.34 13.62
N THR A 490 20.08 20.87 14.75
CA THR A 490 20.86 21.72 15.63
C THR A 490 22.18 22.04 14.96
N VAL A 491 22.40 23.34 14.67
CA VAL A 491 23.58 23.84 13.99
C VAL A 491 24.40 24.65 14.99
N ASN A 492 25.64 24.23 15.20
CA ASN A 492 26.58 24.99 16.10
C ASN A 492 26.84 26.40 15.58
N GLY A 493 27.32 27.28 16.45
CA GLY A 493 27.64 28.64 16.06
C GLY A 493 28.58 28.69 14.86
N LYS A 494 28.21 29.47 13.83
CA LYS A 494 28.91 29.59 12.53
C LYS A 494 28.96 28.27 11.69
N GLY A 495 28.27 27.22 12.14
CA GLY A 495 28.16 25.94 11.40
C GLY A 495 27.22 26.01 10.22
N TRP A 496 27.23 24.95 9.40
CA TRP A 496 26.44 24.81 8.19
C TRP A 496 25.42 23.67 8.29
N PHE A 497 24.26 23.89 7.69
CA PHE A 497 23.22 22.91 7.45
C PHE A 497 22.99 22.80 5.94
N ASN A 498 23.41 21.69 5.35
CA ASN A 498 23.39 21.47 3.91
C ASN A 498 22.53 20.27 3.58
N GLY A 499 21.92 20.29 2.39
CA GLY A 499 21.15 19.17 1.86
C GLY A 499 20.72 19.39 0.41
N THR A 500 19.95 18.42 -0.12
CA THR A 500 19.45 18.44 -1.49
C THR A 500 17.98 18.03 -1.52
N VAL A 501 17.17 18.79 -2.25
CA VAL A 501 15.78 18.48 -2.55
C VAL A 501 15.69 18.14 -4.05
N PHE A 502 15.15 17.00 -4.40
CA PHE A 502 14.93 16.67 -5.80
C PHE A 502 13.52 17.06 -6.22
N ILE A 503 13.41 17.96 -7.18
CA ILE A 503 12.16 18.34 -7.84
C ILE A 503 12.07 17.55 -9.15
N ASP A 504 11.06 16.69 -9.26
CA ASP A 504 10.85 15.86 -10.45
C ASP A 504 9.93 16.55 -11.47
N GLN A 505 9.75 15.92 -12.62
CA GLN A 505 8.94 16.49 -13.72
C GLN A 505 7.44 16.53 -13.44
N THR A 506 6.94 15.83 -12.41
CA THR A 506 5.51 15.80 -12.07
C THR A 506 5.08 16.95 -11.18
N VAL A 507 6.03 17.64 -10.56
CA VAL A 507 5.82 18.79 -9.66
C VAL A 507 6.66 19.98 -10.09
N GLY A 508 6.40 21.16 -9.54
CA GLY A 508 7.18 22.37 -9.85
C GLY A 508 6.35 23.65 -9.74
N ASN A 509 5.03 23.54 -9.87
CA ASN A 509 4.17 24.71 -9.74
C ASN A 509 4.05 25.12 -8.27
N ASP A 510 3.96 26.43 -8.00
CA ASP A 510 3.90 26.99 -6.64
C ASP A 510 4.95 26.37 -5.70
N THR A 511 6.20 26.32 -6.14
CA THR A 511 7.30 25.79 -5.34
C THR A 511 7.78 26.81 -4.32
N PHE A 512 7.83 26.40 -3.06
CA PHE A 512 8.30 27.22 -1.94
C PHE A 512 9.40 26.53 -1.17
N PHE A 513 10.40 27.32 -0.76
CA PHE A 513 11.36 26.96 0.28
C PHE A 513 11.12 27.84 1.50
N VAL A 514 10.94 27.25 2.67
CA VAL A 514 10.74 27.94 3.93
C VAL A 514 11.79 27.47 4.92
N ILE A 515 12.54 28.41 5.45
CA ILE A 515 13.53 28.20 6.51
C ILE A 515 12.99 28.83 7.79
N THR A 516 13.05 28.10 8.91
CA THR A 516 12.71 28.63 10.22
C THR A 516 13.92 28.51 11.16
N TRP A 517 14.01 29.39 12.16
CA TRP A 517 15.07 29.35 13.15
C TRP A 517 14.54 29.83 14.52
N VAL A 518 15.33 29.65 15.57
CA VAL A 518 14.89 29.93 16.97
C VAL A 518 15.37 31.30 17.50
N THR A 519 16.57 31.69 17.18
CA THR A 519 17.18 32.93 17.73
C THR A 519 16.74 34.17 16.98
N THR A 520 17.19 35.37 17.44
CA THR A 520 16.93 36.62 16.72
C THR A 520 17.85 36.88 15.52
N THR A 521 18.94 36.09 15.41
CA THR A 521 19.92 36.24 14.32
C THR A 521 19.45 35.46 13.10
N ILE A 522 19.30 36.15 11.97
CA ILE A 522 18.89 35.55 10.68
C ILE A 522 20.04 34.68 10.18
N PRO A 523 19.81 33.43 9.79
CA PRO A 523 20.82 32.57 9.13
C PRO A 523 21.16 33.11 7.74
N ALA A 524 22.37 32.86 7.26
CA ALA A 524 22.72 33.07 5.85
C ALA A 524 22.20 31.89 5.04
N ILE A 525 21.40 32.18 4.02
CA ILE A 525 20.68 31.16 3.24
C ILE A 525 21.14 31.22 1.79
N PHE A 526 21.46 30.04 1.23
CA PHE A 526 21.81 29.87 -0.19
C PHE A 526 21.05 28.67 -0.71
N VAL A 527 20.27 28.85 -1.78
CA VAL A 527 19.58 27.77 -2.50
C VAL A 527 20.04 27.83 -3.95
N HIS A 528 20.56 26.72 -4.44
CA HIS A 528 21.07 26.56 -5.82
C HIS A 528 20.08 25.74 -6.64
N ASP A 529 19.64 26.27 -7.75
CA ASP A 529 18.80 25.53 -8.70
C ASP A 529 19.64 24.57 -9.57
N PRO A 530 19.03 23.66 -10.33
CA PRO A 530 19.73 22.72 -11.21
C PRO A 530 20.55 23.39 -12.34
N ASN A 531 20.22 24.63 -12.69
CA ASN A 531 20.90 25.40 -13.75
C ASN A 531 22.06 26.25 -13.21
N GLY A 532 22.31 26.21 -11.89
CA GLY A 532 23.37 26.98 -11.23
C GLY A 532 22.98 28.39 -10.78
N MET A 533 21.72 28.77 -10.87
CA MET A 533 21.21 30.02 -10.26
C MET A 533 21.25 29.90 -8.74
N ILE A 534 21.68 30.97 -8.07
CA ILE A 534 21.78 31.02 -6.61
C ILE A 534 20.77 32.02 -6.10
N TYR A 535 19.92 31.57 -5.19
CA TYR A 535 19.04 32.41 -4.39
C TYR A 535 19.67 32.64 -3.02
N GLU A 536 19.93 33.88 -2.70
CA GLU A 536 20.56 34.26 -1.43
C GLU A 536 19.53 34.77 -0.40
N THR A 537 19.95 35.00 0.82
CA THR A 537 19.10 35.49 1.91
C THR A 537 18.25 36.73 1.51
N VAL A 538 18.75 37.59 0.63
CA VAL A 538 18.05 38.81 0.15
C VAL A 538 16.87 38.51 -0.77
N ASP A 539 16.85 37.34 -1.41
CA ASP A 539 15.75 36.89 -2.30
C ASP A 539 14.56 36.31 -1.50
N PHE A 540 14.78 36.07 -0.21
CA PHE A 540 13.75 35.52 0.67
C PHE A 540 12.92 36.65 1.32
N LYS A 541 11.61 36.44 1.40
CA LYS A 541 10.72 37.25 2.23
C LYS A 541 10.93 36.88 3.70
N ILE A 542 11.59 37.74 4.46
CA ILE A 542 11.94 37.48 5.85
C ILE A 542 10.89 38.08 6.80
N SER A 543 10.45 37.30 7.76
CA SER A 543 9.65 37.71 8.91
C SER A 543 10.48 37.59 10.20
N ASN A 544 11.01 38.69 10.71
CA ASN A 544 11.75 38.70 11.99
C ASN A 544 10.85 38.31 13.17
N VAL A 545 9.57 38.65 13.11
CA VAL A 545 8.58 38.35 14.16
C VAL A 545 8.28 36.83 14.22
N LEU A 546 8.12 36.21 13.06
CA LEU A 546 7.84 34.76 12.95
C LEU A 546 9.11 33.93 12.83
N ARG A 547 10.28 34.55 12.65
CA ARG A 547 11.58 33.90 12.42
C ARG A 547 11.50 32.89 11.26
N THR A 548 10.94 33.35 10.14
CA THR A 548 10.77 32.62 8.90
C THR A 548 11.39 33.35 7.73
N ALA A 549 12.02 32.63 6.83
CA ALA A 549 12.47 33.12 5.53
C ALA A 549 11.81 32.27 4.46
N ARG A 550 11.10 32.90 3.51
CA ARG A 550 10.33 32.24 2.51
C ARG A 550 10.74 32.65 1.09
N LEU A 551 11.11 31.71 0.27
CA LEU A 551 11.37 31.86 -1.16
C LEU A 551 10.24 31.20 -1.95
N GLN A 552 9.62 31.93 -2.86
CA GLN A 552 8.69 31.40 -3.87
C GLN A 552 9.37 31.41 -5.23
N ILE A 553 9.42 30.26 -5.87
CA ILE A 553 9.95 30.14 -7.23
C ILE A 553 8.90 30.61 -8.21
N ASN A 554 9.26 31.54 -9.10
CA ASN A 554 8.35 32.07 -10.12
C ASN A 554 8.12 31.04 -11.23
N GLY A 555 6.85 30.81 -11.59
CA GLY A 555 6.47 29.83 -12.60
C GLY A 555 6.66 28.39 -12.12
N THR A 556 7.03 27.50 -13.04
CA THR A 556 7.32 26.10 -12.73
C THR A 556 8.80 25.94 -12.40
N ALA A 557 9.13 25.43 -11.21
CA ALA A 557 10.49 25.16 -10.79
C ALA A 557 11.16 24.13 -11.73
N GLN A 558 12.44 24.32 -12.02
CA GLN A 558 13.20 23.41 -12.87
C GLN A 558 13.36 22.03 -12.22
N PRO A 559 13.06 20.96 -12.95
CA PRO A 559 13.33 19.60 -12.45
C PRO A 559 14.83 19.37 -12.26
N GLY A 560 15.19 18.67 -11.17
CA GLY A 560 16.57 18.33 -10.83
C GLY A 560 16.89 18.53 -9.37
N ALA A 561 18.19 18.59 -9.07
CA ALA A 561 18.72 18.71 -7.71
C ALA A 561 18.78 20.19 -7.28
N TRP A 562 18.01 20.55 -6.27
CA TRP A 562 18.06 21.83 -5.61
C TRP A 562 18.87 21.70 -4.33
N ASN A 563 20.05 22.35 -4.28
CA ASN A 563 20.96 22.26 -3.15
C ASN A 563 20.78 23.46 -2.22
N TYR A 564 20.61 23.22 -0.92
CA TYR A 564 20.55 24.26 0.08
C TYR A 564 21.76 24.24 1.01
N ASN A 565 22.24 25.43 1.36
CA ASN A 565 23.35 25.66 2.30
C ASN A 565 22.92 26.79 3.24
N ILE A 566 22.74 26.47 4.51
CA ILE A 566 22.24 27.41 5.51
C ILE A 566 23.26 27.52 6.60
N GLN A 567 23.80 28.72 6.81
CA GLN A 567 24.79 28.98 7.86
C GLN A 567 24.12 29.60 9.09
N ASN A 568 24.40 29.04 10.26
CA ASN A 568 24.03 29.62 11.51
C ASN A 568 24.91 30.84 11.81
N GLU A 569 24.40 32.05 11.59
CA GLU A 569 25.16 33.30 11.86
C GLU A 569 25.23 33.66 13.36
N ASN A 570 24.49 32.95 14.22
CA ASN A 570 24.59 33.11 15.67
C ASN A 570 25.93 32.55 16.20
N SER A 571 26.40 33.08 17.33
CA SER A 571 27.58 32.57 18.04
C SER A 571 27.31 31.23 18.77
N GLY A 572 26.08 31.04 19.23
CA GLY A 572 25.63 29.80 19.88
C GLY A 572 24.93 28.83 18.92
N SER A 573 24.69 27.61 19.37
CA SER A 573 23.89 26.63 18.64
C SER A 573 22.43 27.06 18.56
N GLN A 574 21.78 26.78 17.44
CA GLN A 574 20.32 26.89 17.27
C GLN A 574 19.79 25.84 16.35
N VAL A 575 18.52 25.52 16.49
CA VAL A 575 17.81 24.65 15.52
C VAL A 575 17.42 25.53 14.33
N ILE A 576 17.72 25.00 13.15
CA ILE A 576 17.30 25.55 11.85
C ILE A 576 16.54 24.45 11.13
N THR A 577 15.38 24.77 10.57
CA THR A 577 14.60 23.83 9.78
C THR A 577 14.42 24.32 8.35
N ILE A 578 14.20 23.39 7.44
CA ILE A 578 13.81 23.67 6.06
C ILE A 578 12.59 22.84 5.70
N THR A 579 11.64 23.47 5.01
CA THR A 579 10.48 22.83 4.41
C THR A 579 10.40 23.25 2.96
N ALA A 580 10.31 22.28 2.04
CA ALA A 580 10.07 22.56 0.64
C ALA A 580 8.71 21.93 0.23
N THR A 581 7.88 22.74 -0.44
CA THR A 581 6.57 22.32 -0.93
C THR A 581 6.39 22.71 -2.39
N SER A 582 5.61 21.92 -3.12
CA SER A 582 5.29 22.19 -4.53
C SER A 582 3.90 21.66 -4.86
N ARG A 583 3.38 22.00 -6.03
CA ARG A 583 2.15 21.44 -6.61
C ARG A 583 2.46 20.73 -7.93
N ALA A 584 1.48 19.99 -8.46
CA ALA A 584 1.63 19.33 -9.77
C ALA A 584 2.06 20.35 -10.83
N ALA A 585 3.02 19.95 -11.68
CA ALA A 585 3.51 20.78 -12.79
C ALA A 585 2.47 20.93 -13.89
N ASP A 586 1.72 19.88 -14.18
CA ASP A 586 0.62 19.83 -15.14
C ASP A 586 -0.62 19.19 -14.47
N PRO A 587 -1.81 19.86 -14.56
CA PRO A 587 -3.05 19.30 -14.02
C PRO A 587 -3.48 17.95 -14.63
N LYS A 588 -2.92 17.56 -15.76
CA LYS A 588 -3.22 16.29 -16.43
C LYS A 588 -2.28 15.16 -16.04
N VAL A 589 -1.18 15.48 -15.38
CA VAL A 589 -0.17 14.50 -14.98
C VAL A 589 -0.20 14.38 -13.45
N PRO A 590 -0.67 13.25 -12.91
CA PRO A 590 -0.69 13.08 -11.46
C PRO A 590 0.74 13.10 -10.91
N PRO A 591 1.00 13.79 -9.80
CA PRO A 591 2.31 13.78 -9.17
C PRO A 591 2.62 12.42 -8.53
N VAL A 592 3.91 12.16 -8.27
CA VAL A 592 4.30 11.08 -7.36
C VAL A 592 3.84 11.45 -5.96
N ILE A 593 3.05 10.57 -5.36
CA ILE A 593 2.46 10.76 -4.02
C ILE A 593 2.91 9.67 -3.06
N VAL A 594 2.85 9.99 -1.77
CA VAL A 594 3.15 9.07 -0.67
C VAL A 594 1.97 9.06 0.29
N TYR A 595 1.46 7.87 0.60
CA TYR A 595 0.56 7.65 1.73
C TYR A 595 1.32 6.90 2.82
N ALA A 596 1.30 7.44 4.03
CA ALA A 596 2.00 6.84 5.17
C ALA A 596 1.06 6.65 6.34
N TYR A 597 1.15 5.53 7.03
CA TYR A 597 0.38 5.29 8.25
C TYR A 597 0.97 4.18 9.11
N MET A 598 0.54 4.13 10.38
CA MET A 598 0.83 3.06 11.31
C MET A 598 -0.42 2.22 11.57
N SER A 599 -0.27 0.91 11.60
CA SER A 599 -1.34 -0.03 11.93
C SER A 599 -0.97 -0.87 13.15
N LYS A 600 -1.93 -1.04 14.06
CA LYS A 600 -1.80 -1.93 15.21
C LYS A 600 -3.16 -2.55 15.51
N LYS A 601 -3.21 -3.87 15.68
CA LYS A 601 -4.46 -4.62 15.95
C LYS A 601 -5.11 -4.20 17.27
N ASP A 602 -4.28 -3.95 18.28
CA ASP A 602 -4.71 -3.49 19.59
C ASP A 602 -3.81 -2.32 20.02
N THR A 603 -4.40 -1.22 20.48
CA THR A 603 -3.65 -0.06 20.98
C THR A 603 -3.00 -0.29 22.35
N SER A 604 -3.22 -1.45 22.98
CA SER A 604 -2.53 -1.84 24.19
C SER A 604 -1.14 -2.40 23.91
N LEU A 605 -0.22 -2.18 24.84
CA LEU A 605 1.11 -2.81 24.85
C LEU A 605 1.08 -4.08 25.73
N PRO A 606 1.87 -5.12 25.42
CA PRO A 606 2.73 -5.29 24.25
C PRO A 606 1.95 -5.75 22.99
N GLY A 607 2.53 -5.53 21.83
CA GLY A 607 1.99 -5.98 20.54
C GLY A 607 2.72 -5.28 19.39
N PRO A 608 2.96 -5.94 18.26
CA PRO A 608 3.66 -5.33 17.13
C PRO A 608 2.83 -4.19 16.50
N MET A 609 3.52 -3.22 15.93
CA MET A 609 2.96 -2.16 15.12
C MET A 609 3.61 -2.21 13.74
N THR A 610 2.83 -2.14 12.69
CA THR A 610 3.35 -2.09 11.32
C THR A 610 3.34 -0.65 10.82
N VAL A 611 4.44 -0.25 10.18
CA VAL A 611 4.58 1.03 9.50
C VAL A 611 4.51 0.79 8.00
N TYR A 612 3.69 1.57 7.29
CA TYR A 612 3.48 1.46 5.85
C TYR A 612 3.72 2.80 5.17
N ALA A 613 4.27 2.72 3.96
CA ALA A 613 4.33 3.81 3.00
C ALA A 613 4.00 3.30 1.60
N GLU A 614 2.89 3.73 1.03
CA GLU A 614 2.56 3.51 -0.38
C GLU A 614 3.20 4.64 -1.19
N VAL A 615 3.98 4.29 -2.20
CA VAL A 615 4.58 5.23 -3.15
C VAL A 615 4.01 4.96 -4.53
N SER A 616 3.31 5.94 -5.09
CA SER A 616 2.61 5.76 -6.37
C SER A 616 2.71 7.00 -7.27
N HIS A 617 2.68 6.77 -8.57
CA HIS A 617 2.49 7.76 -9.63
C HIS A 617 1.10 7.55 -10.25
N GLY A 618 0.17 8.42 -9.92
CA GLY A 618 -1.24 8.09 -10.15
C GLY A 618 -1.65 6.87 -9.30
N PHE A 619 -2.08 5.80 -9.97
CA PHE A 619 -2.42 4.52 -9.32
C PHE A 619 -1.36 3.43 -9.53
N LEU A 620 -0.23 3.76 -10.16
CA LEU A 620 0.84 2.80 -10.42
C LEU A 620 1.91 2.82 -9.33
N PRO A 621 2.37 1.66 -8.88
CA PRO A 621 3.43 1.57 -7.88
C PRO A 621 4.77 2.09 -8.40
N VAL A 622 5.48 2.81 -7.54
CA VAL A 622 6.86 3.24 -7.75
C VAL A 622 7.77 2.31 -6.96
N LEU A 623 8.62 1.56 -7.68
CA LEU A 623 9.50 0.54 -7.12
C LEU A 623 10.92 1.07 -6.93
N PHE A 624 11.65 0.44 -6.01
CA PHE A 624 13.07 0.71 -5.73
C PHE A 624 13.36 2.14 -5.26
N ALA A 625 12.36 2.81 -4.66
CA ALA A 625 12.58 4.03 -3.94
C ALA A 625 13.26 3.73 -2.59
N ASN A 626 14.05 4.68 -2.11
CA ASN A 626 14.56 4.65 -0.73
C ASN A 626 13.50 5.27 0.19
N VAL A 627 12.94 4.47 1.09
CA VAL A 627 11.84 4.85 1.97
C VAL A 627 12.27 4.69 3.42
N THR A 628 12.37 5.81 4.14
CA THR A 628 12.75 5.83 5.56
C THR A 628 11.63 6.44 6.39
N ALA A 629 11.16 5.71 7.38
CA ALA A 629 10.22 6.19 8.39
C ALA A 629 10.98 6.71 9.61
N VAL A 630 10.54 7.85 10.12
CA VAL A 630 10.98 8.42 11.39
C VAL A 630 9.81 8.31 12.36
N VAL A 631 9.96 7.51 13.41
CA VAL A 631 8.93 7.33 14.44
C VAL A 631 9.34 8.06 15.70
N GLU A 632 8.67 9.17 16.01
CA GLU A 632 8.81 9.86 17.30
C GLU A 632 8.08 9.07 18.39
N ARG A 633 8.67 8.99 19.55
CA ARG A 633 8.19 8.21 20.70
C ARG A 633 7.78 9.12 21.85
N PRO A 634 6.96 8.66 22.79
CA PRO A 634 6.62 9.43 24.00
C PRO A 634 7.85 9.84 24.82
N SER A 635 8.92 9.05 24.76
CA SER A 635 10.20 9.35 25.41
C SER A 635 11.38 8.77 24.61
N GLY A 636 12.53 9.43 24.70
CA GLY A 636 13.75 9.08 23.99
C GLY A 636 13.81 9.65 22.56
N ASP A 637 14.90 9.39 21.87
CA ASP A 637 15.14 9.87 20.53
C ASP A 637 14.20 9.23 19.49
N PRO A 638 13.89 9.89 18.37
CA PRO A 638 13.19 9.30 17.26
C PRO A 638 13.90 8.05 16.70
N VAL A 639 13.14 7.09 16.21
CA VAL A 639 13.67 5.87 15.61
C VAL A 639 13.53 5.94 14.10
N ASN A 640 14.64 5.77 13.39
CA ASN A 640 14.64 5.63 11.94
C ASN A 640 14.45 4.15 11.58
N LEU A 641 13.60 3.90 10.59
CA LEU A 641 13.23 2.58 10.13
C LEU A 641 13.17 2.57 8.59
N ASP A 642 14.05 1.80 7.96
CA ASP A 642 14.00 1.62 6.50
C ASP A 642 12.86 0.67 6.15
N LEU A 643 11.93 1.13 5.33
CA LEU A 643 10.79 0.36 4.87
C LEU A 643 11.15 -0.35 3.56
N LEU A 644 10.70 -1.59 3.40
CA LEU A 644 11.05 -2.46 2.28
C LEU A 644 9.80 -2.90 1.52
N ASP A 645 9.95 -3.07 0.20
CA ASP A 645 8.96 -3.62 -0.75
C ASP A 645 9.55 -4.93 -1.31
N ASN A 646 9.63 -5.97 -0.46
CA ASN A 646 10.35 -7.22 -0.75
C ASN A 646 9.49 -8.49 -0.62
N GLY A 647 8.21 -8.36 -0.23
CA GLY A 647 7.28 -9.49 -0.07
C GLY A 647 7.54 -10.36 1.15
N SER A 648 8.23 -9.83 2.17
CA SER A 648 8.58 -10.58 3.38
C SER A 648 8.33 -9.76 4.66
N GLY A 649 8.11 -10.43 5.77
CA GLY A 649 7.87 -9.81 7.08
C GLY A 649 6.56 -9.03 7.11
N ALA A 650 6.63 -7.71 7.27
CA ALA A 650 5.47 -6.83 7.25
C ALA A 650 4.94 -6.58 5.84
N ASP A 651 5.77 -6.77 4.82
CA ASP A 651 5.40 -6.69 3.41
C ASP A 651 4.88 -8.03 2.92
N ILE A 652 3.73 -8.04 2.23
CA ILE A 652 3.08 -9.28 1.79
C ILE A 652 3.24 -9.55 0.30
N ILE A 653 3.50 -8.52 -0.50
CA ILE A 653 3.62 -8.62 -1.96
C ILE A 653 4.82 -7.81 -2.42
N SER A 654 5.84 -8.47 -2.92
CA SER A 654 7.01 -7.78 -3.47
C SER A 654 6.67 -6.97 -4.71
N HIS A 655 7.29 -5.81 -4.83
CA HIS A 655 7.20 -4.95 -6.01
C HIS A 655 5.77 -4.47 -6.32
N ASP A 656 5.05 -4.06 -5.28
CA ASP A 656 3.71 -3.48 -5.42
C ASP A 656 3.65 -2.00 -4.99
N GLY A 657 4.81 -1.42 -4.60
CA GLY A 657 4.97 -0.02 -4.19
C GLY A 657 4.52 0.25 -2.76
N ILE A 658 4.25 -0.79 -1.98
CA ILE A 658 3.90 -0.71 -0.56
C ILE A 658 5.14 -1.10 0.25
N TYR A 659 5.82 -0.10 0.77
CA TYR A 659 7.00 -0.27 1.61
C TYR A 659 6.56 -0.43 3.06
N SER A 660 6.97 -1.49 3.73
CA SER A 660 6.52 -1.73 5.10
C SER A 660 7.60 -2.33 6.00
N ARG A 661 7.41 -2.20 7.32
CA ARG A 661 8.23 -2.82 8.35
C ARG A 661 7.55 -2.83 9.70
N TYR A 662 7.92 -3.79 10.56
CA TYR A 662 7.48 -3.81 11.94
C TYR A 662 8.25 -2.81 12.79
N PHE A 663 7.53 -2.07 13.62
CA PHE A 663 8.11 -1.21 14.65
C PHE A 663 8.02 -1.92 16.01
N THR A 664 9.17 -2.09 16.65
CA THR A 664 9.31 -2.83 17.92
C THR A 664 9.90 -1.96 19.05
N ASN A 665 10.46 -0.80 18.75
CA ASN A 665 11.18 0.06 19.67
C ASN A 665 10.26 0.97 20.50
N PHE A 666 9.33 0.36 21.25
CA PHE A 666 8.41 1.10 22.11
C PHE A 666 9.13 1.70 23.32
N SER A 667 8.77 2.95 23.70
CA SER A 667 9.28 3.64 24.89
C SER A 667 8.23 3.80 25.99
N GLY A 668 7.06 3.17 25.86
CA GLY A 668 5.98 3.21 26.84
C GLY A 668 4.66 3.71 26.29
N THR A 669 3.76 4.11 27.19
CA THR A 669 2.44 4.63 26.83
C THR A 669 2.55 6.07 26.35
N GLY A 670 1.72 6.46 25.42
CA GLY A 670 1.66 7.80 24.87
C GLY A 670 1.51 7.82 23.35
N ARG A 671 1.79 8.98 22.75
CA ARG A 671 1.64 9.22 21.32
C ARG A 671 2.93 8.89 20.56
N TYR A 672 2.74 8.14 19.47
CA TYR A 672 3.80 7.84 18.49
C TYR A 672 3.45 8.55 17.20
N ASN A 673 4.39 9.35 16.65
CA ASN A 673 4.19 10.11 15.42
C ASN A 673 5.01 9.49 14.30
N LEU A 674 4.43 9.41 13.12
CA LEU A 674 5.09 8.91 11.92
C LEU A 674 5.37 10.05 10.95
N LYS A 675 6.59 10.06 10.44
CA LYS A 675 7.01 10.82 9.27
C LYS A 675 7.76 9.89 8.33
N VAL A 676 7.49 9.98 7.05
CA VAL A 676 8.16 9.16 6.03
C VAL A 676 8.88 10.09 5.05
N HIS A 677 10.14 9.78 4.78
CA HIS A 677 10.94 10.37 3.71
C HIS A 677 11.10 9.36 2.58
N VAL A 678 10.85 9.80 1.37
CA VAL A 678 10.98 8.97 0.16
C VAL A 678 11.89 9.67 -0.83
N GLN A 679 12.86 8.95 -1.34
CA GLN A 679 13.74 9.41 -2.41
C GLN A 679 13.76 8.40 -3.54
N GLY A 680 13.35 8.83 -4.72
CA GLY A 680 13.54 8.09 -5.95
C GLY A 680 14.76 8.60 -6.69
N LYS A 681 15.61 7.68 -7.17
CA LYS A 681 16.81 8.01 -7.94
C LYS A 681 16.64 7.59 -9.39
N GLU A 682 16.85 8.53 -10.31
CA GLU A 682 16.83 8.25 -11.74
C GLU A 682 17.78 7.10 -12.11
N GLY A 683 17.31 6.18 -12.97
CA GLY A 683 18.05 5.00 -13.40
C GLY A 683 17.97 3.80 -12.46
N THR A 684 17.49 3.95 -11.21
CA THR A 684 17.24 2.84 -10.28
C THR A 684 15.76 2.59 -10.07
N MET A 685 14.97 3.65 -10.01
CA MET A 685 13.52 3.61 -9.84
C MET A 685 12.81 3.05 -11.09
N LYS A 686 11.76 2.28 -10.86
CA LYS A 686 10.87 1.77 -11.91
C LYS A 686 9.42 2.02 -11.54
N ILE A 687 8.57 2.17 -12.55
CA ILE A 687 7.13 2.05 -12.37
C ILE A 687 6.72 0.66 -12.83
N ALA A 688 5.80 0.04 -12.13
CA ALA A 688 5.34 -1.30 -12.45
C ALA A 688 3.83 -1.35 -12.63
N MET A 689 3.36 -2.45 -13.20
CA MET A 689 1.97 -2.86 -13.09
C MET A 689 1.71 -3.28 -11.63
N ARG A 690 0.54 -2.91 -11.10
CA ARG A 690 0.14 -3.37 -9.78
C ARG A 690 -0.01 -4.88 -9.78
N ARG A 691 0.59 -5.53 -8.79
CA ARG A 691 0.46 -6.96 -8.52
C ARG A 691 -0.47 -7.15 -7.33
N GLY A 692 -1.04 -8.34 -7.22
CA GLY A 692 -1.89 -8.72 -6.09
C GLY A 692 -3.35 -8.90 -6.51
N SER A 693 -4.27 -8.57 -5.62
CA SER A 693 -5.70 -8.91 -5.71
C SER A 693 -6.40 -8.15 -6.84
N TYR A 694 -6.81 -8.85 -7.90
CA TYR A 694 -7.59 -8.30 -9.02
C TYR A 694 -8.45 -9.37 -9.69
N ALA A 695 -9.54 -8.96 -10.35
CA ALA A 695 -10.38 -9.89 -11.09
C ALA A 695 -9.65 -10.47 -12.31
N MET A 696 -9.65 -11.77 -12.44
CA MET A 696 -8.96 -12.48 -13.51
C MET A 696 -9.49 -12.11 -14.89
N TYR A 697 -8.59 -11.79 -15.82
CA TYR A 697 -8.91 -11.68 -17.24
C TYR A 697 -9.14 -13.06 -17.83
N ILE A 698 -10.39 -13.38 -18.17
CA ILE A 698 -10.79 -14.72 -18.59
C ILE A 698 -10.35 -14.97 -20.04
N PRO A 699 -9.60 -16.03 -20.34
CA PRO A 699 -9.13 -16.33 -21.70
C PRO A 699 -10.27 -16.69 -22.67
N GLY A 700 -11.42 -17.10 -22.15
CA GLY A 700 -12.61 -17.49 -22.90
C GLY A 700 -13.37 -18.62 -22.21
N TYR A 701 -14.39 -19.14 -22.87
CA TYR A 701 -15.27 -20.20 -22.37
C TYR A 701 -15.49 -21.26 -23.41
N ILE A 702 -15.82 -22.49 -22.96
CA ILE A 702 -16.35 -23.54 -23.78
C ILE A 702 -17.89 -23.54 -23.68
N GLU A 703 -18.57 -23.34 -24.79
CA GLU A 703 -20.03 -23.36 -24.86
C GLU A 703 -20.47 -24.28 -25.95
N ASN A 704 -21.32 -25.26 -25.63
CA ASN A 704 -21.78 -26.33 -26.56
C ASN A 704 -20.63 -27.07 -27.26
N GLY A 705 -19.48 -27.22 -26.61
CA GLY A 705 -18.30 -27.90 -27.16
C GLY A 705 -17.38 -27.02 -28.02
N GLU A 706 -17.78 -25.77 -28.30
CA GLU A 706 -16.99 -24.79 -29.04
C GLU A 706 -16.31 -23.80 -28.10
N ILE A 707 -15.08 -23.37 -28.44
CA ILE A 707 -14.33 -22.39 -27.67
C ILE A 707 -14.66 -20.99 -28.19
N HIS A 708 -15.11 -20.15 -27.28
CA HIS A 708 -15.28 -18.71 -27.45
C HIS A 708 -14.12 -18.00 -26.76
N ALA A 709 -13.00 -17.85 -27.46
CA ALA A 709 -11.82 -17.18 -26.95
C ALA A 709 -11.98 -15.68 -26.94
N ASN A 710 -11.61 -15.05 -25.81
CA ASN A 710 -11.49 -13.60 -25.71
C ASN A 710 -10.21 -13.10 -26.42
N PRO A 711 -10.15 -11.82 -26.80
CA PRO A 711 -8.91 -11.22 -27.29
C PRO A 711 -7.80 -11.41 -26.24
N THR A 712 -6.59 -11.67 -26.72
CA THR A 712 -5.43 -11.68 -25.78
C THR A 712 -5.25 -10.30 -25.18
N LYS A 713 -5.02 -10.25 -23.86
CA LYS A 713 -4.72 -8.98 -23.17
C LYS A 713 -3.46 -8.38 -23.79
N PRO A 714 -3.49 -7.11 -24.23
CA PRO A 714 -2.31 -6.49 -24.82
C PRO A 714 -1.13 -6.53 -23.85
N PRO A 715 0.06 -6.96 -24.29
CA PRO A 715 1.23 -6.93 -23.43
C PRO A 715 1.63 -5.49 -23.15
N VAL A 716 1.98 -5.19 -21.91
CA VAL A 716 2.55 -3.90 -21.51
C VAL A 716 4.06 -3.96 -21.71
N GLY A 717 4.59 -3.13 -22.59
CA GLY A 717 6.03 -3.06 -22.84
C GLY A 717 6.79 -2.41 -21.68
N GLU A 718 8.01 -2.86 -21.38
CA GLU A 718 8.86 -2.21 -20.37
C GLU A 718 9.08 -0.71 -20.64
N GLY A 719 9.13 -0.28 -21.90
CA GLY A 719 9.25 1.11 -22.28
C GLY A 719 8.02 1.96 -21.92
N ASP A 720 6.85 1.32 -21.82
CA ASP A 720 5.59 1.96 -21.41
C ASP A 720 5.54 2.21 -19.89
N LEU A 721 6.32 1.45 -19.11
CA LEU A 721 6.45 1.53 -17.66
C LEU A 721 7.60 2.46 -17.21
N GLN A 722 8.22 3.21 -18.11
CA GLN A 722 9.28 4.15 -17.79
C GLN A 722 8.80 5.61 -18.06
N PRO A 723 7.95 6.17 -17.21
CA PRO A 723 7.73 7.61 -17.27
C PRO A 723 9.05 8.31 -16.91
N GLN A 724 9.38 9.35 -17.65
CA GLN A 724 10.54 10.20 -17.35
C GLN A 724 10.17 11.10 -16.15
N ILE A 725 10.14 10.53 -14.94
CA ILE A 725 9.83 11.30 -13.73
C ILE A 725 11.08 12.06 -13.27
N GLY A 726 12.27 11.50 -13.46
CA GLY A 726 13.52 11.99 -12.89
C GLY A 726 13.67 11.61 -11.40
N SER A 727 14.74 12.07 -10.77
CA SER A 727 14.91 11.90 -9.32
C SER A 727 13.90 12.73 -8.55
N PHE A 728 13.35 12.20 -7.45
CA PHE A 728 12.37 12.92 -6.63
C PHE A 728 12.62 12.79 -5.13
N SER A 729 12.13 13.75 -4.37
CA SER A 729 12.06 13.73 -2.91
C SER A 729 10.61 13.93 -2.46
N ARG A 730 10.17 13.21 -1.42
CA ARG A 730 8.87 13.40 -0.76
C ARG A 730 9.03 13.25 0.74
N ALA A 731 8.32 14.08 1.49
CA ALA A 731 8.14 13.93 2.92
C ALA A 731 6.64 13.86 3.23
N LYS A 732 6.22 12.95 4.09
CA LYS A 732 4.80 12.78 4.43
C LYS A 732 4.62 12.47 5.90
N SER A 733 3.75 13.22 6.59
CA SER A 733 3.26 12.84 7.91
C SER A 733 2.28 11.67 7.81
N GLY A 734 2.50 10.61 8.58
CA GLY A 734 1.60 9.45 8.71
C GLY A 734 0.65 9.56 9.89
N GLY A 735 0.54 10.75 10.51
CA GLY A 735 -0.30 10.98 11.68
C GLY A 735 0.29 10.42 12.98
N ALA A 736 -0.58 10.28 13.98
CA ALA A 736 -0.21 9.80 15.31
C ALA A 736 -1.08 8.60 15.75
N ILE A 737 -0.49 7.70 16.53
CA ILE A 737 -1.19 6.63 17.23
C ILE A 737 -0.95 6.75 18.74
N SER A 738 -2.01 6.67 19.54
CA SER A 738 -1.91 6.71 21.00
C SER A 738 -1.95 5.30 21.56
N LEU A 739 -0.89 4.89 22.28
CA LEU A 739 -0.78 3.58 22.88
C LEU A 739 -1.02 3.62 24.39
N SER A 740 -1.69 2.59 24.90
CA SER A 740 -1.96 2.35 26.31
C SER A 740 -1.29 1.06 26.79
N GLY A 741 -1.35 0.74 28.11
CA GLY A 741 -0.76 -0.45 28.67
C GLY A 741 0.61 -0.21 29.29
N ASN A 742 1.31 -1.24 29.73
CA ASN A 742 2.62 -1.14 30.37
C ASN A 742 3.69 -1.82 29.51
N ALA A 743 4.58 -1.05 28.94
CA ALA A 743 5.78 -1.52 28.25
C ALA A 743 6.97 -1.48 29.22
N GLY A 744 6.94 -2.30 30.23
CA GLY A 744 8.08 -2.48 31.15
C GLY A 744 9.13 -3.39 30.55
N GLY A 745 10.15 -2.88 29.88
CA GLY A 745 11.30 -3.63 29.36
C GLY A 745 11.32 -3.80 27.84
N SER A 746 12.39 -4.39 27.32
CA SER A 746 12.49 -4.82 25.93
C SER A 746 11.40 -5.85 25.64
N ILE A 747 10.61 -5.61 24.61
CA ILE A 747 9.59 -6.55 24.15
C ILE A 747 10.22 -7.38 23.05
N ASP A 748 10.49 -8.65 23.35
CA ASP A 748 10.99 -9.61 22.37
C ASP A 748 9.82 -10.36 21.75
N PHE A 749 9.54 -10.04 20.49
CA PHE A 749 8.57 -10.76 19.67
C PHE A 749 9.23 -11.98 19.02
N PRO A 750 8.46 -13.02 18.63
CA PRO A 750 8.99 -14.10 17.82
C PRO A 750 9.45 -13.57 16.45
N PRO A 751 10.33 -14.29 15.74
CA PRO A 751 10.64 -14.00 14.34
C PRO A 751 9.37 -13.90 13.47
N CYS A 752 9.38 -13.07 12.42
CA CYS A 752 8.25 -13.04 11.51
C CYS A 752 8.10 -14.36 10.75
N LYS A 753 6.88 -14.63 10.30
CA LYS A 753 6.56 -15.79 9.47
C LYS A 753 7.24 -15.66 8.10
N ILE A 754 7.85 -16.73 7.60
CA ILE A 754 8.31 -16.82 6.21
C ILE A 754 7.08 -17.03 5.32
N THR A 755 6.90 -16.20 4.30
CA THR A 755 5.74 -16.21 3.39
C THR A 755 6.11 -16.47 1.93
N ASP A 756 7.40 -16.60 1.65
CA ASP A 756 7.96 -16.69 0.30
C ASP A 756 8.86 -17.93 0.08
N LEU A 757 8.73 -18.95 0.95
CA LEU A 757 9.43 -20.22 0.78
C LEU A 757 9.11 -20.83 -0.58
N LYS A 758 10.14 -21.13 -1.37
CA LYS A 758 10.09 -21.81 -2.64
C LYS A 758 10.88 -23.11 -2.60
N ALA A 759 10.43 -24.11 -3.36
CA ALA A 759 11.08 -25.41 -3.48
C ALA A 759 11.10 -25.87 -4.93
N LYS A 760 12.18 -26.48 -5.38
CA LYS A 760 12.27 -27.11 -6.70
C LYS A 760 13.24 -28.28 -6.67
N PHE A 761 12.99 -29.30 -7.51
CA PHE A 761 14.00 -30.27 -7.86
C PHE A 761 14.92 -29.71 -8.93
N VAL A 762 16.23 -29.89 -8.78
CA VAL A 762 17.25 -29.67 -9.78
C VAL A 762 18.06 -30.97 -9.85
N GLU A 763 17.85 -31.78 -10.88
CA GLU A 763 18.37 -33.15 -10.95
C GLU A 763 17.88 -33.97 -9.73
N ASP A 764 18.79 -34.50 -8.92
CA ASP A 764 18.50 -35.31 -7.72
C ASP A 764 18.54 -34.49 -6.41
N GLU A 765 18.72 -33.14 -6.52
CA GLU A 765 18.80 -32.25 -5.38
C GLU A 765 17.55 -31.38 -5.22
N ILE A 766 17.21 -31.09 -3.98
CA ILE A 766 16.19 -30.12 -3.63
C ILE A 766 16.84 -28.79 -3.36
N HIS A 767 16.36 -27.76 -4.06
CA HIS A 767 16.76 -26.38 -3.87
C HIS A 767 15.61 -25.65 -3.18
N LEU A 768 15.90 -25.03 -2.04
CA LEU A 768 14.98 -24.18 -1.32
C LEU A 768 15.53 -22.75 -1.27
N GLU A 769 14.61 -21.79 -1.38
CA GLU A 769 14.90 -20.36 -1.33
C GLU A 769 13.83 -19.66 -0.50
N TRP A 770 14.22 -18.73 0.37
CA TRP A 770 13.33 -17.86 1.12
C TRP A 770 14.03 -16.58 1.54
N THR A 771 13.27 -15.55 1.95
CA THR A 771 13.84 -14.35 2.55
C THR A 771 14.04 -14.56 4.04
N ALA A 772 15.23 -14.26 4.56
CA ALA A 772 15.58 -14.38 5.96
C ALA A 772 14.65 -13.53 6.83
N PRO A 773 13.90 -14.10 7.77
CA PRO A 773 13.17 -13.38 8.80
C PRO A 773 14.12 -12.85 9.86
N GLY A 774 13.70 -11.84 10.62
CA GLY A 774 14.50 -11.33 11.74
C GLY A 774 14.53 -12.25 12.95
N ASP A 775 15.18 -11.78 14.00
CA ASP A 775 15.15 -12.35 15.34
C ASP A 775 13.92 -11.88 16.15
N ASN A 776 13.64 -10.57 16.05
CA ASN A 776 12.51 -9.89 16.69
C ASN A 776 11.62 -9.31 15.56
N LEU A 777 10.62 -10.09 15.13
CA LEU A 777 9.88 -9.87 13.89
C LEU A 777 10.87 -9.78 12.71
N ASP A 778 10.88 -8.63 12.00
CA ASP A 778 11.77 -8.34 10.87
C ASP A 778 13.04 -7.57 11.27
N GLN A 779 13.51 -7.71 12.51
CA GLN A 779 14.72 -7.05 13.00
C GLN A 779 15.81 -8.10 13.31
N GLY A 780 17.06 -7.77 12.98
CA GLY A 780 18.22 -8.63 13.29
C GLY A 780 18.32 -9.87 12.43
N ALA A 781 18.85 -10.96 12.97
CA ALA A 781 19.02 -12.26 12.32
C ALA A 781 18.48 -13.38 13.23
N ALA A 782 17.77 -14.33 12.65
CA ALA A 782 17.26 -15.50 13.36
C ALA A 782 18.39 -16.30 14.03
N PHE A 783 18.07 -17.03 15.11
CA PHE A 783 19.04 -17.91 15.76
C PHE A 783 19.24 -19.22 14.99
N ARG A 784 18.15 -19.85 14.52
CA ARG A 784 18.17 -21.07 13.71
C ARG A 784 16.84 -21.26 12.95
N TYR A 785 16.88 -22.11 11.95
CA TYR A 785 15.70 -22.62 11.25
C TYR A 785 15.44 -24.08 11.65
N GLU A 786 14.16 -24.46 11.70
CA GLU A 786 13.68 -25.84 11.77
C GLU A 786 12.92 -26.11 10.47
N LEU A 787 13.54 -26.86 9.56
CA LEU A 787 12.96 -27.23 8.28
C LEU A 787 12.48 -28.68 8.35
N ARG A 788 11.26 -28.90 7.89
CA ARG A 788 10.69 -30.25 7.79
C ARG A 788 10.11 -30.51 6.40
N MET A 789 10.11 -31.76 5.99
CA MET A 789 9.56 -32.21 4.71
C MET A 789 8.60 -33.38 4.91
N SER A 790 7.61 -33.51 4.03
CA SER A 790 6.65 -34.63 4.01
C SER A 790 6.12 -34.89 2.60
N TYR A 791 5.59 -36.08 2.37
CA TYR A 791 4.75 -36.38 1.22
C TYR A 791 3.32 -35.81 1.35
N SER A 792 2.92 -35.41 2.56
CA SER A 792 1.58 -34.92 2.87
C SER A 792 1.61 -33.47 3.33
N LEU A 793 0.90 -32.58 2.62
CA LEU A 793 0.72 -31.20 3.01
C LEU A 793 0.02 -31.08 4.37
N SER A 794 -1.00 -31.92 4.62
CA SER A 794 -1.73 -31.89 5.89
C SER A 794 -0.86 -32.33 7.09
N GLU A 795 0.10 -33.24 6.91
CA GLU A 795 1.04 -33.58 7.97
C GLU A 795 1.91 -32.39 8.38
N LEU A 796 2.46 -31.66 7.39
CA LEU A 796 3.25 -30.46 7.69
C LEU A 796 2.43 -29.35 8.36
N ARG A 797 1.18 -29.16 7.89
CA ARG A 797 0.32 -28.11 8.46
C ARG A 797 -0.16 -28.44 9.86
N ASP A 798 -0.64 -29.67 10.10
CA ASP A 798 -1.39 -30.01 11.32
C ASP A 798 -0.53 -30.77 12.35
N GLN A 799 0.58 -31.39 11.92
CA GLN A 799 1.48 -32.21 12.74
C GLN A 799 2.95 -31.97 12.40
N PHE A 800 3.36 -30.70 12.27
CA PHE A 800 4.70 -30.30 11.82
C PHE A 800 5.84 -31.09 12.49
N SER A 801 5.76 -31.29 13.81
CA SER A 801 6.80 -32.00 14.58
C SER A 801 6.96 -33.48 14.25
N SER A 802 5.97 -34.11 13.58
CA SER A 802 6.04 -35.53 13.16
C SER A 802 6.70 -35.70 11.79
N ALA A 803 6.75 -34.66 10.99
CA ALA A 803 7.33 -34.67 9.64
C ALA A 803 8.87 -34.85 9.70
N ILE A 804 9.46 -35.26 8.57
CA ILE A 804 10.90 -35.57 8.48
C ILE A 804 11.73 -34.29 8.62
N GLU A 805 12.62 -34.25 9.59
CA GLU A 805 13.51 -33.11 9.83
C GLU A 805 14.67 -33.10 8.82
N VAL A 806 14.97 -31.92 8.30
CA VAL A 806 16.11 -31.66 7.42
C VAL A 806 17.22 -31.00 8.24
N ASP A 807 18.41 -31.56 8.23
CA ASP A 807 19.55 -31.06 9.00
C ASP A 807 20.07 -29.73 8.43
N LEU A 808 19.84 -28.66 9.14
CA LEU A 808 20.32 -27.30 8.88
C LEU A 808 21.41 -26.84 9.84
N SER A 809 22.06 -27.73 10.58
CA SER A 809 23.07 -27.39 11.61
C SER A 809 24.26 -26.56 11.10
N ARG A 810 24.53 -26.60 9.80
CA ARG A 810 25.60 -25.82 9.15
C ARG A 810 25.14 -24.45 8.59
N LEU A 811 23.82 -24.21 8.49
CA LEU A 811 23.27 -22.94 8.01
C LEU A 811 23.35 -21.91 9.14
N ARG A 812 23.93 -20.76 8.83
CA ARG A 812 23.90 -19.59 9.70
C ARG A 812 22.92 -18.58 9.13
N PRO A 813 21.82 -18.28 9.84
CA PRO A 813 20.84 -17.32 9.34
C PRO A 813 21.45 -15.95 9.03
N HIS A 814 21.08 -15.40 7.89
CA HIS A 814 21.42 -14.02 7.50
C HIS A 814 20.54 -13.01 8.24
N PRO A 815 20.92 -11.73 8.30
CA PRO A 815 20.04 -10.66 8.73
C PRO A 815 18.78 -10.56 7.84
N TYR A 816 17.69 -10.04 8.43
CA TYR A 816 16.43 -9.84 7.76
C TYR A 816 16.58 -9.22 6.34
N GLY A 817 15.77 -9.72 5.42
CA GLY A 817 15.68 -9.22 4.04
C GLY A 817 16.70 -9.80 3.07
N ASN A 818 17.67 -10.61 3.56
CA ASN A 818 18.60 -11.32 2.70
C ASN A 818 18.00 -12.64 2.20
N THR A 819 18.40 -13.06 1.00
CA THR A 819 17.96 -14.35 0.47
C THR A 819 18.75 -15.48 1.12
N GLU A 820 18.04 -16.47 1.64
CA GLU A 820 18.56 -17.76 2.09
C GLU A 820 18.40 -18.79 0.98
N VAL A 821 19.44 -19.56 0.71
CA VAL A 821 19.42 -20.64 -0.27
C VAL A 821 20.06 -21.88 0.32
N ILE A 822 19.38 -23.02 0.23
CA ILE A 822 19.95 -24.31 0.59
C ILE A 822 19.76 -25.33 -0.53
N GLN A 823 20.67 -26.26 -0.62
CA GLN A 823 20.64 -27.37 -1.57
C GLN A 823 20.99 -28.63 -0.80
N PHE A 824 20.21 -29.69 -0.98
CA PHE A 824 20.46 -30.97 -0.35
C PHE A 824 19.82 -32.12 -1.12
N THR A 825 20.46 -33.28 -1.03
CA THR A 825 19.88 -34.53 -1.52
C THR A 825 19.07 -35.15 -0.38
N PRO A 826 17.77 -35.43 -0.54
CA PRO A 826 16.96 -36.06 0.48
C PRO A 826 17.48 -37.44 0.87
N ARG A 827 17.62 -37.72 2.17
CA ARG A 827 18.05 -39.00 2.69
C ARG A 827 16.87 -39.71 3.34
N ASN A 828 16.87 -41.03 3.28
CA ASN A 828 15.85 -41.89 3.91
C ASN A 828 14.43 -41.73 3.34
N ILE A 829 14.31 -41.23 2.12
CA ILE A 829 13.05 -41.20 1.37
C ILE A 829 13.28 -41.79 -0.04
N GLU A 830 12.29 -42.49 -0.52
CA GLU A 830 12.31 -43.06 -1.86
C GLU A 830 11.83 -41.99 -2.86
N ILE A 831 12.69 -41.57 -3.77
CA ILE A 831 12.37 -40.57 -4.81
C ILE A 831 12.24 -41.32 -6.12
N GLN A 832 11.03 -41.26 -6.67
CA GLN A 832 10.69 -41.83 -8.00
C GLN A 832 10.21 -40.73 -8.93
N ASN A 833 10.08 -41.02 -10.21
CA ASN A 833 9.42 -40.08 -11.12
C ASN A 833 8.02 -39.71 -10.60
N GLN A 834 7.69 -38.43 -10.64
CA GLN A 834 6.44 -37.85 -10.12
C GLN A 834 6.35 -37.76 -8.58
N THR A 835 7.42 -38.03 -7.84
CA THR A 835 7.44 -37.78 -6.40
C THR A 835 7.26 -36.28 -6.13
N THR A 836 6.23 -35.94 -5.34
CA THR A 836 6.01 -34.58 -4.81
C THR A 836 6.32 -34.53 -3.33
N LEU A 837 7.15 -33.55 -2.92
CA LEU A 837 7.50 -33.28 -1.55
C LEU A 837 7.05 -31.88 -1.16
N TYR A 838 6.60 -31.73 0.08
CA TYR A 838 6.24 -30.46 0.70
C TYR A 838 7.26 -30.10 1.75
N PHE A 839 7.45 -28.79 1.95
CA PHE A 839 8.44 -28.21 2.87
C PHE A 839 7.80 -27.12 3.69
N GLY A 840 8.14 -27.06 4.96
CA GLY A 840 7.74 -26.01 5.88
C GLY A 840 8.89 -25.65 6.80
N ILE A 841 9.00 -24.37 7.17
CA ILE A 841 10.04 -23.83 8.06
C ILE A 841 9.40 -23.14 9.25
N VAL A 842 9.95 -23.40 10.43
CA VAL A 842 9.71 -22.61 11.64
C VAL A 842 11.03 -21.94 12.01
N THR A 843 10.98 -20.65 12.29
CA THR A 843 12.15 -19.87 12.66
C THR A 843 12.24 -19.70 14.18
N HIS A 844 13.41 -19.87 14.74
CA HIS A 844 13.69 -19.65 16.16
C HIS A 844 14.59 -18.42 16.33
N GLY A 845 14.14 -17.48 17.15
CA GLY A 845 14.91 -16.31 17.57
C GLY A 845 15.38 -16.44 19.01
N ASN A 846 15.83 -15.32 19.59
CA ASN A 846 16.16 -15.24 21.02
C ASN A 846 14.91 -15.21 21.91
N SER A 847 13.73 -14.93 21.35
CA SER A 847 12.46 -15.04 22.05
C SER A 847 12.19 -16.51 22.43
N LYS A 848 11.38 -16.73 23.48
CA LYS A 848 10.98 -18.09 23.89
C LYS A 848 9.98 -18.73 22.92
N GLN A 849 9.39 -17.94 22.04
CA GLN A 849 8.38 -18.40 21.07
C GLN A 849 9.01 -18.45 19.68
N PRO A 850 8.85 -19.57 18.95
CA PRO A 850 9.22 -19.62 17.54
C PRO A 850 8.25 -18.80 16.69
N SER A 851 8.60 -18.57 15.42
CA SER A 851 7.68 -18.02 14.41
C SER A 851 6.48 -18.95 14.19
N GLU A 852 5.45 -18.42 13.55
CA GLU A 852 4.45 -19.25 12.90
C GLU A 852 5.10 -20.08 11.78
N LEU A 853 4.43 -21.18 11.39
CA LEU A 853 4.86 -22.03 10.28
C LEU A 853 4.85 -21.20 8.97
N SER A 854 5.89 -21.35 8.15
CA SER A 854 5.99 -20.72 6.83
C SER A 854 4.81 -21.08 5.91
N ASN A 855 4.71 -20.43 4.75
CA ASN A 855 3.97 -21.04 3.66
C ASN A 855 4.55 -22.43 3.35
N LEU A 856 3.71 -23.34 2.90
CA LEU A 856 4.13 -24.68 2.49
C LEU A 856 4.59 -24.65 1.04
N ALA A 857 5.89 -24.88 0.82
CA ALA A 857 6.45 -24.98 -0.51
C ALA A 857 6.41 -26.44 -1.00
N ARG A 858 6.32 -26.60 -2.30
CA ARG A 858 6.28 -27.93 -2.93
C ARG A 858 7.35 -28.09 -4.02
N ALA A 859 7.88 -29.29 -4.18
CA ALA A 859 8.74 -29.66 -5.29
C ALA A 859 8.28 -31.01 -5.85
N SER A 860 8.10 -31.10 -7.17
CA SER A 860 7.74 -32.32 -7.87
C SER A 860 8.89 -32.74 -8.79
N LEU A 861 9.35 -33.99 -8.65
CA LEU A 861 10.38 -34.54 -9.54
C LEU A 861 9.71 -35.10 -10.80
N ILE A 862 10.05 -34.54 -11.94
CA ILE A 862 9.60 -35.02 -13.26
C ILE A 862 10.84 -35.44 -14.02
N LEU A 863 10.98 -36.76 -14.24
CA LEU A 863 12.06 -37.28 -15.05
C LEU A 863 11.65 -37.23 -16.53
N PRO A 864 12.54 -36.83 -17.44
CA PRO A 864 12.29 -36.83 -18.86
C PRO A 864 11.87 -38.23 -19.32
N PHE A 865 10.83 -38.33 -20.15
CA PHE A 865 10.39 -39.58 -20.71
C PHE A 865 11.53 -40.17 -21.57
N ALA A 866 12.18 -41.23 -21.09
CA ALA A 866 13.09 -41.97 -21.92
C ALA A 866 12.25 -42.74 -22.97
N PRO A 867 12.41 -42.47 -24.27
CA PRO A 867 11.69 -43.25 -25.28
C PRO A 867 12.02 -44.72 -25.06
N PRO A 868 11.03 -45.64 -25.16
CA PRO A 868 11.31 -47.05 -24.97
C PRO A 868 12.42 -47.47 -25.92
N VAL A 869 13.45 -48.08 -25.37
CA VAL A 869 14.55 -48.65 -26.16
C VAL A 869 13.87 -49.62 -27.15
N PRO A 870 14.03 -49.46 -28.47
CA PRO A 870 13.41 -50.35 -29.43
C PRO A 870 13.85 -51.78 -29.09
N PRO A 871 12.93 -52.74 -29.06
CA PRO A 871 13.27 -54.11 -28.70
C PRO A 871 14.38 -54.60 -29.60
N VAL A 872 15.48 -55.07 -29.00
CA VAL A 872 16.59 -55.68 -29.71
C VAL A 872 15.99 -56.83 -30.52
N PRO A 873 16.11 -56.86 -31.85
CA PRO A 873 15.59 -57.96 -32.66
C PRO A 873 16.19 -59.28 -32.21
N PRO A 874 15.44 -60.37 -32.14
CA PRO A 874 15.95 -61.65 -31.68
C PRO A 874 17.05 -62.10 -32.58
N VAL A 875 18.20 -62.44 -31.99
CA VAL A 875 19.37 -63.01 -32.69
C VAL A 875 18.99 -64.42 -33.18
N LEU A 876 18.81 -64.62 -34.46
CA LEU A 876 18.73 -65.95 -35.11
C LEU A 876 20.09 -66.61 -34.99
N PRO A 877 20.16 -67.90 -34.60
CA PRO A 877 21.46 -68.59 -34.52
C PRO A 877 21.88 -69.07 -35.92
N GLY A 878 23.09 -68.65 -36.30
CA GLY A 878 23.92 -69.34 -37.28
C GLY A 878 24.18 -68.66 -38.60
N ASP A 879 25.32 -67.89 -38.61
CA ASP A 879 26.30 -67.99 -39.70
C ASP A 879 27.60 -67.35 -39.21
N PRO A 880 28.82 -67.78 -39.65
CA PRO A 880 30.09 -67.40 -39.04
C PRO A 880 30.49 -65.97 -39.38
N ILE A 881 30.96 -65.29 -38.34
CA ILE A 881 31.35 -63.92 -38.39
C ILE A 881 32.60 -63.73 -39.28
N GLU A 882 32.45 -63.10 -40.44
CA GLU A 882 33.55 -62.48 -41.18
C GLU A 882 33.85 -61.12 -40.50
N TYR A 883 35.06 -60.96 -40.04
CA TYR A 883 35.51 -59.68 -39.47
C TYR A 883 35.72 -58.67 -40.60
N PRO A 884 35.05 -57.51 -40.62
CA PRO A 884 35.41 -56.45 -41.57
C PRO A 884 36.71 -55.78 -41.16
N HIS A 885 37.55 -55.54 -42.13
CA HIS A 885 38.84 -54.92 -42.06
C HIS A 885 38.87 -53.59 -41.30
N GLY A 886 39.99 -53.39 -40.62
CA GLY A 886 40.23 -52.29 -39.66
C GLY A 886 39.86 -50.92 -40.17
N VAL A 887 39.23 -50.19 -39.26
CA VAL A 887 38.91 -48.77 -39.37
C VAL A 887 40.25 -48.01 -39.56
N ASN A 888 40.39 -47.30 -40.64
CA ASN A 888 41.61 -46.51 -40.97
C ASN A 888 41.64 -45.28 -40.07
N ILE A 889 42.23 -45.40 -38.86
CA ILE A 889 42.38 -44.38 -37.84
C ILE A 889 43.08 -43.12 -38.41
N ALA A 890 43.94 -43.29 -39.43
CA ALA A 890 44.62 -42.16 -40.09
C ALA A 890 43.66 -41.25 -40.87
N GLY A 891 42.58 -41.81 -41.45
CA GLY A 891 41.54 -41.04 -42.14
C GLY A 891 40.72 -40.16 -41.18
N ILE A 892 40.37 -40.70 -40.00
CA ILE A 892 39.62 -40.00 -38.97
C ILE A 892 40.46 -38.86 -38.38
N MET A 893 41.73 -39.12 -38.12
CA MET A 893 42.66 -38.09 -37.61
C MET A 893 42.87 -36.93 -38.61
N LEU A 894 42.87 -37.21 -39.93
CA LEU A 894 42.96 -36.18 -40.95
C LEU A 894 41.72 -35.32 -41.05
N ILE A 895 40.52 -35.88 -40.85
CA ILE A 895 39.22 -35.16 -40.84
C ILE A 895 39.15 -34.24 -39.60
N VAL A 896 39.58 -34.75 -38.44
CA VAL A 896 39.60 -33.93 -37.20
C VAL A 896 40.62 -32.81 -37.28
N ALA A 897 41.80 -33.06 -37.81
CA ALA A 897 42.85 -32.04 -38.05
C ALA A 897 42.38 -30.97 -39.05
N GLY A 898 41.69 -31.36 -40.12
CA GLY A 898 41.07 -30.44 -41.08
C GLY A 898 40.02 -29.54 -40.48
N ALA A 899 39.14 -30.10 -39.61
CA ALA A 899 38.11 -29.35 -38.91
C ALA A 899 38.68 -28.31 -37.90
N VAL A 900 39.74 -28.69 -37.17
CA VAL A 900 40.44 -27.77 -36.24
C VAL A 900 41.11 -26.62 -36.98
N ILE A 901 41.76 -26.90 -38.13
CA ILE A 901 42.39 -25.85 -38.96
C ILE A 901 41.33 -24.89 -39.51
N LEU A 902 40.14 -25.40 -39.92
CA LEU A 902 39.04 -24.56 -40.43
C LEU A 902 38.49 -23.64 -39.33
N VAL A 903 38.32 -24.15 -38.12
CA VAL A 903 37.86 -23.35 -36.96
C VAL A 903 38.91 -22.27 -36.61
N CYS A 904 40.20 -22.59 -36.65
CA CYS A 904 41.26 -21.61 -36.39
C CYS A 904 41.33 -20.52 -37.49
N LEU A 905 41.06 -20.88 -38.76
CA LEU A 905 41.02 -19.90 -39.85
C LEU A 905 39.80 -18.98 -39.73
N ILE A 906 38.63 -19.51 -39.35
CA ILE A 906 37.43 -18.72 -39.12
C ILE A 906 37.63 -17.76 -37.92
N ALA A 907 38.23 -18.24 -36.83
CA ALA A 907 38.56 -17.42 -35.67
C ALA A 907 39.59 -16.30 -36.00
N GLY A 908 40.60 -16.63 -36.84
CA GLY A 908 41.60 -15.66 -37.30
C GLY A 908 41.01 -14.55 -38.19
N VAL A 909 40.08 -14.91 -39.09
CA VAL A 909 39.38 -13.93 -39.94
C VAL A 909 38.45 -13.05 -39.11
N SER A 910 37.78 -13.62 -38.12
CA SER A 910 36.93 -12.86 -37.20
C SER A 910 37.71 -11.87 -36.33
N ALA A 911 38.88 -12.29 -35.83
CA ALA A 911 39.78 -11.40 -35.07
C ALA A 911 40.38 -10.27 -35.94
N CYS A 912 40.67 -10.54 -37.21
CA CYS A 912 41.18 -9.55 -38.15
C CYS A 912 40.11 -8.52 -38.58
N SER A 913 38.85 -8.95 -38.69
CA SER A 913 37.73 -8.07 -39.00
C SER A 913 37.34 -7.16 -37.81
N MET A 914 37.46 -7.65 -36.55
CA MET A 914 37.23 -6.82 -35.35
C MET A 914 38.35 -5.78 -35.15
N LYS A 915 39.62 -6.08 -35.51
CA LYS A 915 40.69 -5.11 -35.40
C LYS A 915 40.65 -3.99 -36.45
N ARG A 916 39.91 -4.15 -37.56
CA ARG A 916 39.67 -3.10 -38.55
C ARG A 916 38.54 -2.13 -38.20
N ARG A 917 37.73 -2.42 -37.19
CA ARG A 917 36.64 -1.52 -36.77
C ARG A 917 37.01 -0.53 -35.65
N THR A 918 38.20 -0.57 -35.09
CA THR A 918 38.64 0.26 -33.96
C THR A 918 39.57 1.42 -34.31
N PHE A 919 39.80 1.72 -35.56
CA PHE A 919 40.59 2.91 -35.97
C PHE A 919 39.74 3.82 -36.89
N LYS A 920 39.00 4.77 -36.30
CA LYS A 920 38.63 6.04 -36.94
C LYS A 920 39.33 7.17 -36.19
N PRO A 921 40.12 8.02 -36.86
CA PRO A 921 40.75 9.18 -36.22
C PRO A 921 39.68 10.25 -35.93
N ARG A 922 39.68 10.77 -34.72
CA ARG A 922 38.96 11.99 -34.35
C ARG A 922 39.71 13.19 -34.93
N THR A 923 39.13 13.87 -35.89
CA THR A 923 39.52 15.21 -36.30
C THR A 923 38.99 16.22 -35.26
N PHE A 924 39.92 16.91 -34.61
CA PHE A 924 39.61 18.12 -33.87
C PHE A 924 39.33 19.25 -34.86
N ILE A 925 38.17 19.92 -34.71
CA ILE A 925 37.95 21.27 -35.24
C ILE A 925 37.67 22.15 -34.04
N LEU A 926 38.57 23.08 -33.82
CA LEU A 926 38.40 24.26 -32.99
C LEU A 926 37.44 25.23 -33.71
N GLN A 927 36.31 25.57 -33.07
CA GLN A 927 35.81 26.92 -32.94
C GLN A 927 34.82 26.96 -31.80
#